data_acca45c8c7dded46ec3c1b4bcf7e1109
#
_entry.id   acca45c8c7dded46ec3c1b4bcf7e1109
#
_cell.length_a   1.000
_cell.length_b   1.000
_cell.length_c   1.000
_cell.angle_alpha   90.00
_cell.angle_beta   90.00
_cell.angle_gamma   90.00
#
_symmetry.space_group_name_H-M   'P 1'
#
loop_
_entity.id
_entity.type
_entity.pdbx_description
1 polymer ?
#
loop_
_entity_poly.entity_id
_entity_poly.type
_entity_poly.pdbx_seq_one_letter_code
_entity_poly.pdbx_strand_id
1 'polypeptide(L)'
;MKRTAYLLTMLLVAGLAAVSCLNKEDMENKLKDFDQRISKLEEAAGIANDNSMALRAFLQKETLVVGLKEIEHGYELELNNGSKVTVIDGLNAPAIIPIVGVDQNGDWVMSLDNGDTFSAINGADNALLQTGQTPLLKVDEKGYWLVSLDGGKTFSQIKDKDGNPQGSVAGAGSAFFEDVAYDAQKKVLNIALMTGEALSVQVVDTFYLNVPDFTPKSVIYLDQTIDYTVEMSEVKDALFQVPEGWAAVLTDEALQITGPASGTAGEYTINLVITSTKGYIKHLSFTFTLKAMREDEDACQIYKDWAAQNENNLLLDFSYAGYDHGENAPLEASAWGYKVYDVTTYGAVANDGKSDRDAFKACLEAATGQTFASGNNALTLGHKEKANAIIYFPEGEFILHTSDDNHEVDGKTQSQTIQIRSGNIILRGAGRDKTILVMKDPNQPKDAAVLYSSPMMIDFKHNSGLGSKVGGVAIDIAVTDNAPQGSFSVKVASTTGLSVDSWVCLSVKNNDPAYVAKELADGNPTAWELEGMTDLVNDGVKVYEYHKIKSIKDNVVTFYEPIHKEVNIGYTSFSGDCYNWKILSYPHYENVGVEDLTFKGFAEEGFRHHEAWTDDGAYKPLQFTRVVNSWIRRVRFTSVSEAMTISQSANVSAYDVIIDGNRGHSSIRSAQSTRVFIGAVTDRTSGPRHDGNGYEEGAGQYHAVGVSKPSMGAVLWRNTWGSDSCFESHATQPRATLIDCCKGGWVAERQGGDEDQVPNHLADLTIWNFNATNVRGNWVWWNHNSRWHKYLPPIMVGFHGESVTFDQTQVKADVSNGTPVYPESLYEAQLKNRLGAVPAWLNSLK
;
A
#
# COMPACT_ATOMS: atom_id res chain seq x y z
N MET A 1 7.98 21.95 -35.16
CA MET A 1 7.60 23.37 -35.34
C MET A 1 8.50 24.33 -34.52
N LYS A 2 8.72 24.16 -33.19
CA LYS A 2 9.61 25.05 -32.41
C LYS A 2 11.07 25.14 -32.87
N ARG A 3 11.63 24.08 -33.48
CA ARG A 3 13.03 24.10 -33.98
C ARG A 3 13.20 24.82 -35.31
N THR A 4 12.18 24.86 -36.14
CA THR A 4 12.21 25.59 -37.43
C THR A 4 12.07 27.07 -37.24
N ALA A 5 11.29 27.54 -36.26
CA ALA A 5 11.20 28.96 -35.93
C ALA A 5 12.52 29.52 -35.39
N TYR A 6 13.29 28.75 -34.61
CA TYR A 6 14.61 29.15 -34.12
C TYR A 6 15.66 29.29 -35.22
N LEU A 7 15.61 28.44 -36.26
CA LEU A 7 16.54 28.56 -37.39
C LEU A 7 16.24 29.77 -38.30
N LEU A 8 14.97 30.11 -38.50
CA LEU A 8 14.59 31.30 -39.24
C LEU A 8 14.99 32.61 -38.48
N THR A 9 14.87 32.62 -37.17
CA THR A 9 15.27 33.76 -36.33
C THR A 9 16.79 33.96 -36.39
N MET A 10 17.59 32.88 -36.41
CA MET A 10 19.06 32.99 -36.57
C MET A 10 19.50 33.47 -37.96
N LEU A 11 18.79 33.09 -39.01
CA LEU A 11 19.10 33.55 -40.37
C LEU A 11 18.71 35.01 -40.60
N LEU A 12 17.65 35.50 -39.97
CA LEU A 12 17.29 36.95 -40.01
C LEU A 12 18.29 37.80 -39.23
N VAL A 13 18.80 37.30 -38.11
CA VAL A 13 19.81 38.03 -37.29
C VAL A 13 21.17 38.12 -38.02
N ALA A 14 21.55 37.10 -38.81
CA ALA A 14 22.79 37.12 -39.58
C ALA A 14 22.76 38.02 -40.81
N GLY A 15 21.57 38.35 -41.37
CA GLY A 15 21.40 39.29 -42.50
C GLY A 15 21.35 40.75 -42.11
N LEU A 16 21.11 41.07 -40.85
CA LEU A 16 20.90 42.45 -40.33
C LEU A 16 22.18 43.07 -39.69
N ALA A 17 23.29 42.34 -39.65
CA ALA A 17 24.58 42.87 -39.13
C ALA A 17 25.27 43.89 -40.07
N ALA A 18 24.65 44.26 -41.20
CA ALA A 18 25.21 45.18 -42.18
C ALA A 18 24.55 46.55 -42.28
N VAL A 19 23.53 46.84 -41.39
CA VAL A 19 22.90 48.18 -41.38
C VAL A 19 22.94 48.72 -39.95
N SER A 20 23.84 49.63 -39.64
CA SER A 20 23.89 50.36 -38.40
C SER A 20 22.71 51.33 -38.32
N CYS A 21 22.05 51.39 -37.13
CA CYS A 21 21.00 52.32 -36.70
C CYS A 21 19.57 51.76 -36.79
N LEU A 22 19.32 50.60 -36.15
CA LEU A 22 17.98 50.30 -35.65
C LEU A 22 18.07 50.03 -34.15
N ASN A 23 17.19 50.70 -33.39
CA ASN A 23 17.11 50.61 -31.93
C ASN A 23 16.70 49.16 -31.57
N LYS A 24 17.51 48.46 -30.76
CA LYS A 24 17.28 47.09 -30.33
C LYS A 24 15.91 46.89 -29.68
N GLU A 25 15.45 47.90 -28.95
CA GLU A 25 14.14 47.90 -28.25
C GLU A 25 12.96 47.93 -29.24
N ASP A 26 13.11 48.64 -30.37
CA ASP A 26 12.08 48.69 -31.43
C ASP A 26 11.96 47.36 -32.19
N MET A 27 13.05 46.61 -32.28
CA MET A 27 13.08 45.28 -32.92
C MET A 27 12.53 44.19 -32.00
N GLU A 28 12.81 44.25 -30.70
CA GLU A 28 12.22 43.36 -29.69
C GLU A 28 10.71 43.58 -29.53
N ASN A 29 10.25 44.82 -29.62
CA ASN A 29 8.83 45.15 -29.60
C ASN A 29 8.10 44.67 -30.85
N LYS A 30 8.70 44.77 -32.01
CA LYS A 30 8.13 44.22 -33.26
C LYS A 30 8.11 42.72 -33.29
N LEU A 31 9.11 42.00 -32.72
CA LEU A 31 9.10 40.57 -32.57
C LEU A 31 7.99 40.11 -31.61
N LYS A 32 7.79 40.78 -30.50
CA LYS A 32 6.68 40.51 -29.59
C LYS A 32 5.31 40.72 -30.23
N ASP A 33 5.16 41.77 -31.01
CA ASP A 33 3.92 42.02 -31.76
C ASP A 33 3.67 40.93 -32.81
N PHE A 34 4.72 40.49 -33.51
CA PHE A 34 4.61 39.35 -34.44
C PHE A 34 4.20 38.03 -33.77
N ASP A 35 4.83 37.69 -32.63
CA ASP A 35 4.49 36.50 -31.87
C ASP A 35 3.06 36.53 -31.34
N GLN A 36 2.58 37.67 -30.85
CA GLN A 36 1.19 37.84 -30.41
C GLN A 36 0.20 37.72 -31.56
N ARG A 37 0.53 38.21 -32.75
CA ARG A 37 -0.32 38.09 -33.95
C ARG A 37 -0.40 36.64 -34.45
N ILE A 38 0.73 35.90 -34.44
CA ILE A 38 0.76 34.50 -34.80
C ILE A 38 -0.08 33.69 -33.83
N SER A 39 0.07 33.92 -32.52
CA SER A 39 -0.73 33.20 -31.50
C SER A 39 -2.23 33.44 -31.66
N LYS A 40 -2.66 34.66 -31.94
CA LYS A 40 -4.08 34.99 -32.20
C LYS A 40 -4.61 34.32 -33.47
N LEU A 41 -3.80 34.15 -34.50
CA LEU A 41 -4.19 33.50 -35.74
C LEU A 41 -4.28 31.97 -35.59
N GLU A 42 -3.38 31.38 -34.80
CA GLU A 42 -3.45 29.97 -34.44
C GLU A 42 -4.71 29.68 -33.61
N GLU A 43 -5.05 30.53 -32.66
CA GLU A 43 -6.27 30.46 -31.86
C GLU A 43 -7.53 30.58 -32.73
N ALA A 44 -7.58 31.53 -33.65
CA ALA A 44 -8.69 31.74 -34.58
C ALA A 44 -8.89 30.51 -35.51
N ALA A 45 -7.82 29.95 -36.03
CA ALA A 45 -7.87 28.71 -36.83
C ALA A 45 -8.36 27.51 -36.01
N GLY A 46 -7.97 27.42 -34.74
CA GLY A 46 -8.48 26.44 -33.79
C GLY A 46 -9.98 26.52 -33.62
N ILE A 47 -10.50 27.72 -33.32
CA ILE A 47 -11.95 27.96 -33.16
C ILE A 47 -12.74 27.59 -34.43
N ALA A 48 -12.27 27.96 -35.62
CA ALA A 48 -12.95 27.64 -36.88
C ALA A 48 -12.99 26.14 -37.12
N ASN A 49 -11.94 25.41 -36.79
CA ASN A 49 -11.90 23.96 -36.91
C ASN A 49 -12.82 23.27 -35.88
N ASP A 50 -12.87 23.76 -34.65
CA ASP A 50 -13.74 23.23 -33.58
C ASP A 50 -15.20 23.45 -33.94
N ASN A 51 -15.57 24.65 -34.44
CA ASN A 51 -16.91 24.95 -34.90
C ASN A 51 -17.35 24.05 -36.09
N SER A 52 -16.43 23.78 -37.00
CA SER A 52 -16.72 22.88 -38.16
C SER A 52 -16.94 21.43 -37.67
N MET A 53 -16.16 20.97 -36.69
CA MET A 53 -16.34 19.63 -36.09
C MET A 53 -17.65 19.56 -35.31
N ALA A 54 -17.99 20.62 -34.54
CA ALA A 54 -19.25 20.70 -33.82
C ALA A 54 -20.44 20.66 -34.75
N LEU A 55 -20.45 21.45 -35.80
CA LEU A 55 -21.55 21.47 -36.80
C LEU A 55 -21.75 20.08 -37.44
N ARG A 56 -20.67 19.44 -37.84
CA ARG A 56 -20.74 18.08 -38.37
C ARG A 56 -21.34 17.11 -37.34
N ALA A 57 -20.92 17.15 -36.11
CA ALA A 57 -21.45 16.30 -35.05
C ALA A 57 -22.95 16.53 -34.84
N PHE A 58 -23.42 17.79 -34.88
CA PHE A 58 -24.83 18.12 -34.69
C PHE A 58 -25.72 17.70 -35.87
N LEU A 59 -25.17 17.64 -37.07
CA LEU A 59 -25.88 17.17 -38.26
C LEU A 59 -26.05 15.63 -38.28
N GLN A 60 -25.30 14.90 -37.46
CA GLN A 60 -25.46 13.46 -37.29
C GLN A 60 -26.62 13.21 -36.31
N LYS A 61 -27.69 12.54 -36.76
CA LYS A 61 -28.93 12.34 -36.00
C LYS A 61 -28.77 11.58 -34.66
N GLU A 62 -27.63 10.95 -34.43
CA GLU A 62 -27.32 10.15 -33.24
C GLU A 62 -26.38 10.87 -32.23
N THR A 63 -26.02 12.13 -32.50
CA THR A 63 -25.14 12.89 -31.62
C THR A 63 -25.91 13.50 -30.45
N LEU A 64 -25.43 13.29 -29.23
CA LEU A 64 -25.96 13.85 -28.00
C LEU A 64 -24.87 14.66 -27.31
N VAL A 65 -25.22 15.79 -26.70
CA VAL A 65 -24.37 16.50 -25.76
C VAL A 65 -24.57 15.88 -24.41
N VAL A 66 -23.52 15.28 -23.86
CA VAL A 66 -23.52 14.57 -22.58
C VAL A 66 -22.78 15.35 -21.47
N GLY A 67 -22.12 16.45 -21.83
CA GLY A 67 -21.53 17.42 -20.92
C GLY A 67 -21.59 18.81 -21.53
N LEU A 68 -21.89 19.83 -20.72
CA LEU A 68 -21.97 21.23 -21.14
C LEU A 68 -21.36 22.10 -20.06
N LYS A 69 -20.38 22.89 -20.46
CA LYS A 69 -19.71 23.85 -19.58
C LYS A 69 -19.74 25.23 -20.24
N GLU A 70 -20.29 26.22 -19.55
CA GLU A 70 -20.32 27.58 -20.02
C GLU A 70 -18.89 28.18 -19.97
N ILE A 71 -18.50 28.86 -21.05
CA ILE A 71 -17.24 29.59 -21.20
C ILE A 71 -17.52 31.01 -21.63
N GLU A 72 -16.52 31.86 -21.69
CA GLU A 72 -16.65 33.23 -22.19
C GLU A 72 -17.09 33.16 -23.68
N HIS A 73 -18.28 33.70 -23.98
CA HIS A 73 -18.90 33.75 -25.32
C HIS A 73 -19.27 32.37 -25.92
N GLY A 74 -19.70 31.41 -25.11
CA GLY A 74 -20.15 30.12 -25.65
C GLY A 74 -20.12 28.95 -24.69
N TYR A 75 -19.92 27.74 -25.23
CA TYR A 75 -19.94 26.51 -24.46
C TYR A 75 -18.85 25.53 -24.92
N GLU A 76 -18.21 24.88 -23.96
CA GLU A 76 -17.44 23.66 -24.17
C GLU A 76 -18.41 22.47 -24.03
N LEU A 77 -18.52 21.64 -25.05
CA LEU A 77 -19.44 20.52 -25.13
C LEU A 77 -18.68 19.21 -25.14
N GLU A 78 -19.16 18.23 -24.40
CA GLU A 78 -18.73 16.83 -24.49
C GLU A 78 -19.81 16.04 -25.22
N LEU A 79 -19.45 15.35 -26.29
CA LEU A 79 -20.35 14.55 -27.09
C LEU A 79 -20.35 13.08 -26.66
N ASN A 80 -21.46 12.37 -26.95
CA ASN A 80 -21.58 10.95 -26.59
C ASN A 80 -20.55 10.02 -27.27
N ASN A 81 -19.83 10.48 -28.29
CA ASN A 81 -18.73 9.77 -28.93
C ASN A 81 -17.37 10.03 -28.24
N GLY A 82 -17.34 10.76 -27.10
CA GLY A 82 -16.15 11.12 -26.33
C GLY A 82 -15.38 12.32 -26.88
N SER A 83 -15.80 12.93 -27.99
CA SER A 83 -15.15 14.15 -28.48
C SER A 83 -15.59 15.37 -27.69
N LYS A 84 -14.68 16.34 -27.51
CA LYS A 84 -14.97 17.67 -26.97
C LYS A 84 -14.94 18.68 -28.10
N VAL A 85 -15.94 19.57 -28.14
CA VAL A 85 -16.04 20.64 -29.11
C VAL A 85 -16.41 21.94 -28.41
N THR A 86 -15.81 23.03 -28.86
CA THR A 86 -16.12 24.37 -28.35
C THR A 86 -17.03 25.09 -29.33
N VAL A 87 -18.10 25.68 -28.83
CA VAL A 87 -19.05 26.44 -29.63
C VAL A 87 -19.04 27.87 -29.10
N ILE A 88 -18.60 28.84 -29.92
CA ILE A 88 -18.47 30.26 -29.55
C ILE A 88 -19.41 31.10 -30.37
N ASP A 89 -20.18 32.00 -29.72
CA ASP A 89 -21.04 32.96 -30.40
C ASP A 89 -20.21 34.10 -31.06
N GLY A 90 -20.75 34.68 -32.11
CA GLY A 90 -19.99 35.49 -33.00
C GLY A 90 -19.76 36.92 -32.69
N LEU A 91 -20.13 37.38 -31.55
CA LEU A 91 -20.14 38.85 -31.32
C LEU A 91 -18.78 39.43 -30.97
N ASN A 92 -17.74 38.59 -30.70
CA ASN A 92 -16.44 39.11 -30.23
C ASN A 92 -15.19 38.38 -30.77
N ALA A 93 -15.24 37.73 -31.95
CA ALA A 93 -14.06 37.06 -32.51
C ALA A 93 -13.05 38.06 -33.08
N PRO A 94 -11.75 37.98 -32.69
CA PRO A 94 -10.73 38.81 -33.28
C PRO A 94 -10.21 38.22 -34.59
N ALA A 95 -10.31 38.97 -35.70
CA ALA A 95 -9.78 38.75 -37.04
C ALA A 95 -10.66 38.03 -38.05
N ILE A 96 -10.47 38.33 -39.33
CA ILE A 96 -11.20 37.71 -40.44
C ILE A 96 -10.86 36.24 -40.49
N ILE A 97 -11.82 35.40 -40.12
CA ILE A 97 -11.76 33.95 -40.25
C ILE A 97 -12.67 33.59 -41.43
N PRO A 98 -12.27 32.73 -42.36
CA PRO A 98 -13.19 32.16 -43.33
C PRO A 98 -14.34 31.45 -42.61
N ILE A 99 -15.58 31.86 -42.82
CA ILE A 99 -16.72 31.16 -42.21
C ILE A 99 -17.03 29.95 -43.07
N VAL A 100 -16.89 28.76 -42.49
CA VAL A 100 -17.24 27.51 -43.13
C VAL A 100 -18.62 27.08 -42.64
N GLY A 101 -19.53 26.78 -43.52
CA GLY A 101 -20.90 26.37 -43.23
C GLY A 101 -21.36 25.25 -44.16
N VAL A 102 -22.64 24.84 -43.99
CA VAL A 102 -23.31 23.89 -44.88
C VAL A 102 -24.54 24.54 -45.41
N ASP A 103 -24.76 24.46 -46.76
CA ASP A 103 -25.94 25.00 -47.39
C ASP A 103 -27.18 24.07 -47.25
N GLN A 104 -28.31 24.53 -47.78
CA GLN A 104 -29.58 23.78 -47.73
C GLN A 104 -29.53 22.40 -48.42
N ASN A 105 -28.54 22.18 -49.28
CA ASN A 105 -28.34 20.90 -49.98
C ASN A 105 -27.40 19.96 -49.21
N GLY A 106 -26.79 20.43 -48.10
CA GLY A 106 -25.81 19.68 -47.37
C GLY A 106 -24.38 19.80 -47.91
N ASP A 107 -24.10 20.84 -48.74
CA ASP A 107 -22.78 21.09 -49.31
C ASP A 107 -21.97 22.06 -48.44
N TRP A 108 -20.67 21.78 -48.30
CA TRP A 108 -19.77 22.70 -47.61
C TRP A 108 -19.60 24.00 -48.39
N VAL A 109 -19.92 25.11 -47.72
CA VAL A 109 -19.78 26.46 -48.26
C VAL A 109 -18.87 27.31 -47.36
N MET A 110 -18.26 28.33 -47.89
CA MET A 110 -17.38 29.23 -47.18
C MET A 110 -17.66 30.67 -47.51
N SER A 111 -17.68 31.54 -46.50
CA SER A 111 -17.69 33.00 -46.68
C SER A 111 -16.32 33.57 -46.41
N LEU A 112 -15.88 34.50 -47.22
CA LEU A 112 -14.66 35.27 -47.04
C LEU A 112 -14.95 36.78 -46.79
N ASP A 113 -16.23 37.14 -46.63
CA ASP A 113 -16.74 38.50 -46.49
C ASP A 113 -17.64 38.64 -45.26
N ASN A 114 -17.33 38.00 -44.19
CA ASN A 114 -18.04 38.02 -42.91
C ASN A 114 -19.48 37.47 -42.94
N GLY A 115 -19.76 36.58 -43.84
CA GLY A 115 -21.08 35.94 -43.98
C GLY A 115 -22.01 36.65 -44.94
N ASP A 116 -21.56 37.72 -45.59
CA ASP A 116 -22.38 38.44 -46.60
C ASP A 116 -22.63 37.56 -47.83
N THR A 117 -21.65 36.77 -48.25
CA THR A 117 -21.82 35.79 -49.33
C THR A 117 -21.15 34.47 -49.03
N PHE A 118 -21.81 33.36 -49.35
CA PHE A 118 -21.28 31.99 -49.22
C PHE A 118 -21.05 31.38 -50.61
N SER A 119 -19.92 30.71 -50.78
CA SER A 119 -19.55 30.00 -52.01
C SER A 119 -19.16 28.56 -51.69
N ALA A 120 -19.49 27.63 -52.58
CA ALA A 120 -19.09 26.25 -52.44
C ALA A 120 -17.54 26.13 -52.34
N ILE A 121 -17.07 25.30 -51.43
CA ILE A 121 -15.63 25.00 -51.30
C ILE A 121 -15.26 24.10 -52.51
N ASN A 122 -14.43 24.62 -53.39
CA ASN A 122 -14.00 23.92 -54.61
C ASN A 122 -13.32 22.61 -54.24
N GLY A 123 -13.87 21.49 -54.74
CA GLY A 123 -13.38 20.12 -54.43
C GLY A 123 -14.10 19.45 -53.28
N ALA A 124 -15.06 20.10 -52.64
CA ALA A 124 -15.92 19.52 -51.60
C ALA A 124 -17.23 19.08 -52.26
N ASP A 125 -17.33 17.84 -52.71
CA ASP A 125 -18.57 17.22 -53.18
C ASP A 125 -19.50 16.87 -52.02
N ASN A 126 -20.81 16.76 -52.28
CA ASN A 126 -21.81 16.24 -51.33
C ASN A 126 -21.44 14.92 -50.67
N ALA A 127 -20.52 14.16 -51.24
CA ALA A 127 -19.96 12.96 -50.70
C ALA A 127 -19.17 13.19 -49.37
N LEU A 128 -18.74 14.41 -49.03
CA LEU A 128 -17.97 14.69 -47.81
C LEU A 128 -18.77 14.52 -46.54
N LEU A 129 -20.07 14.80 -46.53
CA LEU A 129 -20.95 14.45 -45.40
C LEU A 129 -21.08 12.94 -45.20
N GLN A 130 -21.00 12.16 -46.27
CA GLN A 130 -21.07 10.68 -46.23
C GLN A 130 -19.70 10.04 -45.91
N THR A 131 -18.58 10.66 -46.31
CA THR A 131 -17.23 10.10 -46.12
C THR A 131 -16.57 10.54 -44.81
N GLY A 132 -17.20 11.44 -44.07
CA GLY A 132 -16.76 11.80 -42.75
C GLY A 132 -15.58 12.76 -42.66
N GLN A 133 -15.19 13.48 -43.70
CA GLN A 133 -14.14 14.48 -43.69
C GLN A 133 -14.67 15.91 -43.52
N THR A 134 -14.10 16.64 -42.56
CA THR A 134 -14.42 18.03 -42.26
C THR A 134 -13.33 18.91 -42.84
N PRO A 135 -13.62 20.06 -43.48
CA PRO A 135 -12.61 21.03 -43.89
C PRO A 135 -11.77 21.50 -42.68
N LEU A 136 -10.46 21.41 -42.77
CA LEU A 136 -9.53 21.91 -41.74
C LEU A 136 -8.85 23.17 -42.26
N LEU A 137 -8.84 24.25 -41.47
CA LEU A 137 -8.25 25.50 -41.80
C LEU A 137 -6.90 25.63 -41.08
N LYS A 138 -5.91 26.26 -41.71
CA LYS A 138 -4.67 26.75 -41.10
C LYS A 138 -4.16 27.97 -41.85
N VAL A 139 -3.22 28.65 -41.26
CA VAL A 139 -2.53 29.77 -41.88
C VAL A 139 -1.10 29.33 -42.26
N ASP A 140 -0.61 29.70 -43.46
CA ASP A 140 0.76 29.43 -43.88
C ASP A 140 1.76 30.44 -43.28
N GLU A 141 3.05 30.19 -43.50
CA GLU A 141 4.15 31.04 -42.98
C GLU A 141 4.12 32.49 -43.54
N LYS A 142 3.33 32.75 -44.61
CA LYS A 142 3.18 34.06 -45.24
C LYS A 142 1.90 34.77 -44.81
N GLY A 143 1.07 34.12 -43.91
CA GLY A 143 -0.17 34.68 -43.43
C GLY A 143 -1.34 34.48 -44.35
N TYR A 144 -1.32 33.45 -45.26
CA TYR A 144 -2.46 33.09 -46.10
C TYR A 144 -3.26 31.93 -45.54
N TRP A 145 -4.57 31.99 -45.70
CA TRP A 145 -5.46 30.91 -45.32
C TRP A 145 -5.33 29.68 -46.24
N LEU A 146 -5.24 28.54 -45.65
CA LEU A 146 -5.22 27.23 -46.29
C LEU A 146 -6.37 26.37 -45.85
N VAL A 147 -6.95 25.52 -46.69
CA VAL A 147 -7.93 24.53 -46.37
C VAL A 147 -7.46 23.13 -46.73
N SER A 148 -7.74 22.17 -45.92
CA SER A 148 -7.56 20.74 -46.18
C SER A 148 -8.95 20.08 -46.26
N LEU A 149 -9.16 19.26 -47.27
CA LEU A 149 -10.37 18.46 -47.49
C LEU A 149 -10.12 16.95 -47.32
N ASP A 150 -8.92 16.55 -46.88
CA ASP A 150 -8.48 15.15 -46.76
C ASP A 150 -7.98 14.78 -45.32
N GLY A 151 -8.56 15.47 -44.32
CA GLY A 151 -8.21 15.23 -42.93
C GLY A 151 -6.82 15.72 -42.54
N GLY A 152 -6.36 16.78 -43.16
CA GLY A 152 -5.10 17.44 -42.83
C GLY A 152 -3.86 16.87 -43.55
N LYS A 153 -4.06 15.98 -44.51
CA LYS A 153 -2.93 15.38 -45.27
C LYS A 153 -2.37 16.34 -46.29
N THR A 154 -3.26 17.05 -47.00
CA THR A 154 -2.89 18.11 -47.96
C THR A 154 -3.64 19.39 -47.65
N PHE A 155 -3.00 20.55 -47.90
CA PHE A 155 -3.59 21.88 -47.72
C PHE A 155 -3.45 22.71 -48.99
N SER A 156 -4.54 23.35 -49.41
CA SER A 156 -4.60 24.21 -50.58
C SER A 156 -4.88 25.66 -50.13
N GLN A 157 -4.27 26.65 -50.80
CA GLN A 157 -4.53 28.05 -50.56
C GLN A 157 -5.95 28.44 -50.87
N ILE A 158 -6.59 29.18 -49.95
CA ILE A 158 -7.89 29.78 -50.16
C ILE A 158 -7.70 31.02 -51.01
N LYS A 159 -8.42 31.12 -52.11
CA LYS A 159 -8.35 32.21 -53.09
C LYS A 159 -9.69 32.85 -53.24
N ASP A 160 -9.69 34.19 -53.55
CA ASP A 160 -10.90 34.88 -53.91
C ASP A 160 -11.37 34.52 -55.33
N LYS A 161 -12.51 35.09 -55.77
CA LYS A 161 -13.09 34.87 -57.11
C LYS A 161 -12.15 35.26 -58.24
N ASP A 162 -11.18 36.13 -57.97
CA ASP A 162 -10.19 36.62 -58.94
C ASP A 162 -8.86 35.85 -58.90
N GLY A 163 -8.79 34.79 -58.04
CA GLY A 163 -7.68 33.90 -57.91
C GLY A 163 -6.55 34.36 -56.97
N ASN A 164 -6.75 35.41 -56.20
CA ASN A 164 -5.77 35.97 -55.30
C ASN A 164 -5.81 35.22 -53.95
N PRO A 165 -4.65 34.87 -53.34
CA PRO A 165 -4.60 34.22 -52.04
C PRO A 165 -5.20 35.13 -50.95
N GLN A 166 -6.07 34.58 -50.09
CA GLN A 166 -6.66 35.30 -48.96
C GLN A 166 -5.70 35.34 -47.79
N GLY A 167 -5.29 36.52 -47.44
CA GLY A 167 -4.42 36.79 -46.28
C GLY A 167 -5.20 36.98 -44.98
N SER A 168 -4.58 36.63 -43.88
CA SER A 168 -5.10 36.97 -42.57
C SER A 168 -4.80 38.42 -42.21
N VAL A 169 -5.70 39.36 -42.56
CA VAL A 169 -5.61 40.78 -42.21
C VAL A 169 -6.48 41.02 -40.97
N ALA A 170 -5.95 41.73 -39.98
CA ALA A 170 -6.70 42.14 -38.79
C ALA A 170 -7.85 43.09 -39.16
N GLY A 171 -9.06 42.63 -39.06
CA GLY A 171 -10.30 43.44 -39.22
C GLY A 171 -11.45 42.65 -38.58
N ALA A 172 -12.50 43.35 -38.15
CA ALA A 172 -13.60 42.86 -37.30
C ALA A 172 -14.03 41.42 -37.53
N GLY A 173 -14.14 40.67 -36.44
CA GLY A 173 -14.39 39.24 -36.42
C GLY A 173 -15.75 38.86 -37.01
N SER A 174 -15.84 37.65 -37.55
CA SER A 174 -17.11 36.99 -37.93
C SER A 174 -17.22 35.64 -37.29
N ALA A 175 -18.41 35.36 -36.81
CA ALA A 175 -18.73 34.15 -36.11
C ALA A 175 -19.21 33.02 -37.05
N PHE A 176 -18.92 31.80 -36.74
CA PHE A 176 -19.48 30.62 -37.39
C PHE A 176 -20.93 30.41 -36.94
N PHE A 177 -21.21 30.66 -35.66
CA PHE A 177 -22.53 30.65 -35.07
C PHE A 177 -22.98 32.07 -34.76
N GLU A 178 -24.22 32.40 -35.15
CA GLU A 178 -24.85 33.69 -34.89
C GLU A 178 -25.24 33.81 -33.40
N ASP A 179 -25.77 32.73 -32.83
CA ASP A 179 -26.21 32.61 -31.44
C ASP A 179 -26.11 31.18 -30.96
N VAL A 180 -25.72 31.00 -29.69
CA VAL A 180 -25.67 29.71 -29.02
C VAL A 180 -26.30 29.85 -27.63
N ALA A 181 -27.50 29.28 -27.45
CA ALA A 181 -28.26 29.42 -26.23
C ALA A 181 -28.69 28.08 -25.65
N TYR A 182 -28.42 27.82 -24.36
CA TYR A 182 -28.89 26.64 -23.66
C TYR A 182 -30.24 26.90 -22.98
N ASP A 183 -31.27 26.17 -23.35
CA ASP A 183 -32.58 26.12 -22.68
C ASP A 183 -32.52 25.07 -21.56
N ALA A 184 -32.26 25.51 -20.32
CA ALA A 184 -32.11 24.62 -19.17
C ALA A 184 -33.43 23.92 -18.79
N GLN A 185 -34.61 24.44 -19.17
CA GLN A 185 -35.88 23.80 -18.87
C GLN A 185 -36.16 22.65 -19.81
N LYS A 186 -35.83 22.81 -21.10
CA LYS A 186 -35.96 21.77 -22.11
C LYS A 186 -34.73 20.89 -22.26
N LYS A 187 -33.62 21.27 -21.61
CA LYS A 187 -32.30 20.64 -21.76
C LYS A 187 -31.89 20.54 -23.24
N VAL A 188 -32.03 21.61 -23.98
CA VAL A 188 -31.70 21.70 -25.40
C VAL A 188 -30.72 22.86 -25.63
N LEU A 189 -29.64 22.58 -26.34
CA LEU A 189 -28.76 23.61 -26.87
C LEU A 189 -29.29 24.05 -28.25
N ASN A 190 -29.67 25.31 -28.39
CA ASN A 190 -30.11 25.94 -29.61
C ASN A 190 -28.95 26.71 -30.24
N ILE A 191 -28.68 26.45 -31.50
CA ILE A 191 -27.55 27.03 -32.24
C ILE A 191 -28.10 27.66 -33.49
N ALA A 192 -27.97 28.97 -33.61
CA ALA A 192 -28.27 29.69 -34.87
C ALA A 192 -26.98 29.79 -35.69
N LEU A 193 -27.09 29.38 -36.97
CA LEU A 193 -25.97 29.49 -37.91
C LEU A 193 -26.00 30.84 -38.62
N MET A 194 -24.85 31.41 -38.97
CA MET A 194 -24.74 32.59 -39.80
C MET A 194 -25.38 32.43 -41.18
N THR A 195 -25.62 31.19 -41.61
CA THR A 195 -26.38 30.90 -42.84
C THR A 195 -27.90 31.07 -42.69
N GLY A 196 -28.38 31.39 -41.47
CA GLY A 196 -29.82 31.53 -41.18
C GLY A 196 -30.53 30.22 -40.79
N GLU A 197 -29.82 29.13 -40.73
CA GLU A 197 -30.33 27.85 -40.21
C GLU A 197 -30.19 27.74 -38.70
N ALA A 198 -31.12 27.01 -38.05
CA ALA A 198 -31.06 26.76 -36.60
C ALA A 198 -31.04 25.25 -36.35
N LEU A 199 -30.22 24.84 -35.42
CA LEU A 199 -30.06 23.46 -34.89
C LEU A 199 -30.48 23.41 -33.46
N SER A 200 -31.10 22.30 -33.03
CA SER A 200 -31.41 22.04 -31.63
C SER A 200 -30.85 20.68 -31.24
N VAL A 201 -29.96 20.67 -30.24
CA VAL A 201 -29.25 19.46 -29.80
C VAL A 201 -29.65 19.14 -28.35
N GLN A 202 -30.07 17.87 -28.11
CA GLN A 202 -30.45 17.44 -26.78
C GLN A 202 -29.21 17.35 -25.85
N VAL A 203 -29.32 17.93 -24.65
CA VAL A 203 -28.32 17.81 -23.59
C VAL A 203 -28.77 16.76 -22.58
N VAL A 204 -27.93 15.78 -22.31
CA VAL A 204 -28.18 14.68 -21.37
C VAL A 204 -27.13 14.75 -20.26
N ASP A 205 -27.37 15.59 -19.26
CA ASP A 205 -26.46 15.90 -18.17
C ASP A 205 -26.52 14.93 -16.97
N THR A 206 -27.52 14.03 -16.94
CA THR A 206 -27.67 13.02 -15.86
C THR A 206 -27.00 11.70 -16.18
N PHE A 207 -26.52 11.50 -17.40
CA PHE A 207 -25.87 10.28 -17.85
C PHE A 207 -24.37 10.53 -18.01
N TYR A 208 -23.58 10.16 -16.99
CA TYR A 208 -22.14 10.37 -17.01
C TYR A 208 -21.37 9.24 -16.29
N LEU A 209 -20.10 9.13 -16.65
CA LEU A 209 -19.05 8.43 -15.94
C LEU A 209 -17.82 9.34 -15.96
N ASN A 210 -17.38 9.76 -14.78
CA ASN A 210 -16.14 10.49 -14.55
C ASN A 210 -15.13 9.60 -13.85
N VAL A 211 -13.86 9.76 -14.17
CA VAL A 211 -12.74 9.08 -13.54
C VAL A 211 -11.76 10.18 -13.12
N PRO A 212 -11.99 10.84 -11.97
CA PRO A 212 -11.28 12.08 -11.58
C PRO A 212 -9.78 11.87 -11.41
N ASP A 213 -9.37 10.66 -10.98
CA ASP A 213 -7.97 10.33 -10.74
C ASP A 213 -7.22 9.89 -12.01
N PHE A 214 -7.92 9.77 -13.15
CA PHE A 214 -7.29 9.35 -14.40
C PHE A 214 -6.60 10.52 -15.10
N THR A 215 -5.33 10.32 -15.43
CA THR A 215 -4.58 11.26 -16.28
C THR A 215 -4.25 10.59 -17.61
N PRO A 216 -4.51 11.22 -18.78
CA PRO A 216 -4.16 10.67 -20.08
C PRO A 216 -2.67 10.28 -20.15
N LYS A 217 -2.38 9.07 -20.64
CA LYS A 217 -1.06 8.45 -20.71
C LYS A 217 -0.46 8.11 -19.34
N SER A 218 -1.30 7.90 -18.33
CA SER A 218 -0.85 7.31 -17.06
C SER A 218 -0.02 6.07 -17.30
N VAL A 219 1.07 5.93 -16.56
CA VAL A 219 1.98 4.78 -16.70
C VAL A 219 1.36 3.58 -16.00
N ILE A 220 1.35 2.45 -16.68
CA ILE A 220 1.01 1.14 -16.13
C ILE A 220 2.12 0.14 -16.50
N TYR A 221 2.40 -0.80 -15.60
CA TYR A 221 3.45 -1.80 -15.80
C TYR A 221 2.84 -3.17 -16.11
N LEU A 222 3.67 -4.09 -16.60
CA LEU A 222 3.26 -5.49 -16.81
C LEU A 222 2.70 -6.07 -15.49
N ASP A 223 1.60 -6.82 -15.59
CA ASP A 223 0.87 -7.43 -14.44
C ASP A 223 0.37 -6.44 -13.38
N GLN A 224 0.49 -5.15 -13.61
CA GLN A 224 -0.02 -4.17 -12.64
C GLN A 224 -1.53 -4.01 -12.80
N THR A 225 -2.24 -3.98 -11.67
CA THR A 225 -3.63 -3.55 -11.57
C THR A 225 -3.70 -2.19 -10.89
N ILE A 226 -4.46 -1.27 -11.47
CA ILE A 226 -4.72 0.06 -10.91
C ILE A 226 -6.23 0.23 -10.78
N ASP A 227 -6.66 0.68 -9.61
CA ASP A 227 -8.04 1.06 -9.34
C ASP A 227 -8.18 2.59 -9.42
N TYR A 228 -9.08 3.08 -10.25
CA TYR A 228 -9.44 4.49 -10.36
C TYR A 228 -10.81 4.71 -9.76
N THR A 229 -10.94 5.73 -8.92
CA THR A 229 -12.23 6.16 -8.38
C THR A 229 -13.17 6.56 -9.51
N VAL A 230 -14.43 6.22 -9.44
CA VAL A 230 -15.43 6.60 -10.42
C VAL A 230 -16.58 7.39 -9.79
N GLU A 231 -17.05 8.37 -10.54
CA GLU A 231 -18.31 9.07 -10.28
C GLU A 231 -19.23 8.80 -11.47
N MET A 232 -20.35 8.13 -11.27
CA MET A 232 -21.24 7.82 -12.38
C MET A 232 -22.73 7.95 -12.02
N SER A 233 -23.53 8.21 -13.03
CA SER A 233 -24.99 8.32 -12.91
C SER A 233 -25.69 7.75 -14.13
N GLU A 234 -26.83 7.12 -13.92
CA GLU A 234 -27.67 6.46 -14.94
C GLU A 234 -26.95 5.42 -15.82
N VAL A 235 -25.78 4.93 -15.43
CA VAL A 235 -25.07 3.86 -16.15
C VAL A 235 -25.72 2.52 -15.83
N LYS A 236 -26.11 1.79 -16.90
CA LYS A 236 -26.73 0.47 -16.80
C LYS A 236 -25.79 -0.66 -17.20
N ASP A 237 -25.12 -0.50 -18.35
CA ASP A 237 -24.24 -1.50 -18.93
C ASP A 237 -22.91 -0.82 -19.34
N ALA A 238 -21.82 -1.58 -19.25
CA ALA A 238 -20.48 -1.17 -19.67
C ALA A 238 -19.84 -2.25 -20.54
N LEU A 239 -19.35 -1.87 -21.71
CA LEU A 239 -18.66 -2.78 -22.63
C LEU A 239 -17.26 -2.24 -22.92
N PHE A 240 -16.25 -3.05 -22.60
CA PHE A 240 -14.85 -2.71 -22.84
C PHE A 240 -14.33 -3.32 -24.13
N GLN A 241 -13.55 -2.53 -24.85
CA GLN A 241 -12.65 -2.99 -25.88
C GLN A 241 -11.22 -2.77 -25.38
N VAL A 242 -10.57 -3.84 -24.98
CA VAL A 242 -9.21 -3.83 -24.42
C VAL A 242 -8.21 -4.40 -25.42
N PRO A 243 -6.94 -3.92 -25.40
CA PRO A 243 -5.86 -4.56 -26.16
C PRO A 243 -5.59 -5.99 -25.67
N GLU A 244 -4.91 -6.80 -26.48
CA GLU A 244 -4.59 -8.18 -26.12
C GLU A 244 -3.80 -8.26 -24.80
N GLY A 245 -4.24 -9.13 -23.89
CA GLY A 245 -3.65 -9.34 -22.58
C GLY A 245 -4.06 -8.33 -21.50
N TRP A 246 -4.73 -7.22 -21.86
CA TRP A 246 -5.26 -6.26 -20.90
C TRP A 246 -6.60 -6.72 -20.32
N ALA A 247 -6.90 -6.28 -19.10
CA ALA A 247 -8.24 -6.43 -18.53
C ALA A 247 -8.76 -5.09 -17.99
N ALA A 248 -10.09 -4.92 -18.04
CA ALA A 248 -10.77 -3.77 -17.47
C ALA A 248 -12.11 -4.20 -16.86
N VAL A 249 -12.42 -3.69 -15.67
CA VAL A 249 -13.67 -3.95 -14.94
C VAL A 249 -14.19 -2.63 -14.39
N LEU A 250 -15.48 -2.37 -14.58
CA LEU A 250 -16.18 -1.23 -13.97
C LEU A 250 -17.11 -1.75 -12.87
N THR A 251 -16.98 -1.23 -11.69
CA THR A 251 -17.90 -1.42 -10.57
C THR A 251 -18.56 -0.09 -10.20
N ASP A 252 -19.44 -0.08 -9.21
CA ASP A 252 -20.07 1.16 -8.73
C ASP A 252 -19.08 2.10 -8.03
N GLU A 253 -17.91 1.59 -7.63
CA GLU A 253 -16.91 2.32 -6.84
C GLU A 253 -15.61 2.58 -7.61
N ALA A 254 -15.25 1.72 -8.57
CA ALA A 254 -13.95 1.79 -9.23
C ALA A 254 -13.97 1.31 -10.69
N LEU A 255 -13.11 1.94 -11.49
CA LEU A 255 -12.62 1.43 -12.77
C LEU A 255 -11.26 0.75 -12.53
N GLN A 256 -11.26 -0.57 -12.57
CA GLN A 256 -10.05 -1.37 -12.41
C GLN A 256 -9.44 -1.66 -13.78
N ILE A 257 -8.16 -1.35 -13.95
CA ILE A 257 -7.40 -1.61 -15.17
C ILE A 257 -6.20 -2.49 -14.84
N THR A 258 -6.05 -3.60 -15.55
CA THR A 258 -4.91 -4.52 -15.40
C THR A 258 -4.08 -4.52 -16.69
N GLY A 259 -2.79 -4.23 -16.57
CA GLY A 259 -1.82 -4.34 -17.65
C GLY A 259 -1.57 -5.81 -18.04
N PRO A 260 -1.07 -6.09 -19.25
CA PRO A 260 -0.82 -7.45 -19.70
C PRO A 260 0.35 -8.09 -18.95
N ALA A 261 0.34 -9.42 -18.81
CA ALA A 261 1.44 -10.19 -18.22
C ALA A 261 2.75 -10.12 -19.05
N SER A 262 2.63 -9.85 -20.35
CA SER A 262 3.75 -9.64 -21.27
C SER A 262 3.33 -8.73 -22.42
N GLY A 263 4.27 -7.93 -22.91
CA GLY A 263 3.96 -7.00 -24.00
C GLY A 263 5.12 -6.05 -24.30
N THR A 264 4.98 -5.28 -25.36
CA THR A 264 5.95 -4.26 -25.76
C THR A 264 5.59 -2.93 -25.13
N ALA A 265 6.57 -2.23 -24.57
CA ALA A 265 6.36 -0.88 -24.05
C ALA A 265 5.81 0.05 -25.15
N GLY A 266 4.84 0.88 -24.81
CA GLY A 266 4.18 1.77 -25.76
C GLY A 266 2.87 2.33 -25.26
N GLU A 267 2.17 3.10 -26.10
CA GLU A 267 0.85 3.65 -25.78
C GLU A 267 -0.25 2.66 -26.20
N TYR A 268 -1.18 2.40 -25.28
CA TYR A 268 -2.32 1.50 -25.44
C TYR A 268 -3.60 2.22 -25.04
N THR A 269 -4.66 2.03 -25.77
CA THR A 269 -5.96 2.66 -25.49
C THR A 269 -7.00 1.61 -25.19
N ILE A 270 -7.69 1.76 -24.07
CA ILE A 270 -8.86 1.01 -23.68
C ILE A 270 -10.08 1.87 -24.03
N ASN A 271 -10.99 1.32 -24.82
CA ASN A 271 -12.26 1.97 -25.13
C ASN A 271 -13.37 1.37 -24.29
N LEU A 272 -14.21 2.22 -23.74
CA LEU A 272 -15.36 1.87 -22.93
C LEU A 272 -16.61 2.47 -23.55
N VAL A 273 -17.61 1.64 -23.77
CA VAL A 273 -18.95 2.06 -24.16
C VAL A 273 -19.88 1.82 -22.99
N ILE A 274 -20.45 2.89 -22.45
CA ILE A 274 -21.48 2.81 -21.41
C ILE A 274 -22.86 3.06 -22.02
N THR A 275 -23.87 2.36 -21.48
CA THR A 275 -25.26 2.50 -21.90
C THR A 275 -26.12 2.88 -20.71
N SER A 276 -26.99 3.88 -20.88
CA SER A 276 -27.94 4.29 -19.84
C SER A 276 -29.18 3.40 -19.78
N THR A 277 -29.95 3.52 -18.69
CA THR A 277 -31.26 2.88 -18.53
C THR A 277 -32.28 3.32 -19.62
N LYS A 278 -32.05 4.49 -20.24
CA LYS A 278 -32.88 5.05 -21.32
C LYS A 278 -32.38 4.69 -22.73
N GLY A 279 -31.25 3.90 -22.80
CA GLY A 279 -30.65 3.49 -24.07
C GLY A 279 -29.70 4.52 -24.68
N TYR A 280 -29.35 5.59 -23.98
CA TYR A 280 -28.28 6.49 -24.43
C TYR A 280 -26.92 5.79 -24.35
N ILE A 281 -26.05 6.09 -25.31
CA ILE A 281 -24.73 5.50 -25.43
C ILE A 281 -23.66 6.61 -25.28
N LYS A 282 -22.62 6.37 -24.48
CA LYS A 282 -21.45 7.24 -24.39
C LYS A 282 -20.18 6.41 -24.61
N HIS A 283 -19.23 6.95 -25.37
CA HIS A 283 -17.92 6.38 -25.62
C HIS A 283 -16.87 7.12 -24.81
N LEU A 284 -16.00 6.37 -24.15
CA LEU A 284 -14.89 6.87 -23.35
C LEU A 284 -13.61 6.16 -23.81
N SER A 285 -12.47 6.83 -23.72
CA SER A 285 -11.19 6.25 -24.10
C SER A 285 -10.14 6.60 -23.06
N PHE A 286 -9.43 5.58 -22.60
CA PHE A 286 -8.37 5.70 -21.60
C PHE A 286 -7.04 5.25 -22.23
N THR A 287 -6.13 6.18 -22.43
CA THR A 287 -4.83 5.88 -23.02
C THR A 287 -3.77 5.78 -21.92
N PHE A 288 -3.06 4.66 -21.91
CA PHE A 288 -2.00 4.32 -20.95
C PHE A 288 -0.65 4.22 -21.67
N THR A 289 0.41 4.52 -20.94
CA THR A 289 1.77 4.21 -21.35
C THR A 289 2.22 2.93 -20.65
N LEU A 290 2.27 1.79 -21.36
CA LEU A 290 2.79 0.54 -20.84
C LEU A 290 4.31 0.60 -20.76
N LYS A 291 4.87 0.31 -19.59
CA LYS A 291 6.30 0.08 -19.37
C LYS A 291 6.54 -1.37 -18.99
N ALA A 292 7.59 -1.98 -19.51
CA ALA A 292 7.90 -3.39 -19.27
C ALA A 292 8.32 -3.68 -17.82
N MET A 293 9.02 -2.75 -17.18
CA MET A 293 9.37 -2.77 -15.75
C MET A 293 9.49 -1.33 -15.25
N ARG A 294 9.25 -1.12 -13.96
CA ARG A 294 9.73 0.08 -13.28
C ARG A 294 11.25 -0.03 -13.19
N GLU A 295 11.93 0.97 -13.67
CA GLU A 295 13.38 1.06 -13.59
C GLU A 295 13.78 1.71 -12.26
N ASP A 296 15.02 1.49 -11.81
CA ASP A 296 15.53 2.12 -10.58
C ASP A 296 15.49 3.66 -10.66
N GLU A 297 15.46 4.21 -11.89
CA GLU A 297 15.25 5.65 -12.14
C GLU A 297 13.90 6.17 -11.66
N ASP A 298 12.87 5.35 -11.67
CA ASP A 298 11.51 5.70 -11.20
C ASP A 298 11.37 5.62 -9.66
N ALA A 299 12.35 5.07 -8.96
CA ALA A 299 12.32 4.92 -7.51
C ALA A 299 12.29 6.28 -6.80
N CYS A 300 11.56 6.35 -5.70
CA CYS A 300 11.54 7.54 -4.86
C CYS A 300 12.91 7.82 -4.22
N GLN A 301 13.19 9.09 -3.93
CA GLN A 301 14.51 9.53 -3.49
C GLN A 301 14.98 8.84 -2.20
N ILE A 302 14.10 8.66 -1.22
CA ILE A 302 14.44 8.03 0.05
C ILE A 302 14.92 6.56 -0.12
N TYR A 303 14.36 5.82 -1.09
CA TYR A 303 14.87 4.48 -1.44
C TYR A 303 16.23 4.56 -2.14
N LYS A 304 16.41 5.52 -3.07
CA LYS A 304 17.69 5.73 -3.75
C LYS A 304 18.82 6.05 -2.78
N ASP A 305 18.54 6.88 -1.77
CA ASP A 305 19.50 7.24 -0.73
C ASP A 305 19.91 6.01 0.11
N TRP A 306 18.95 5.15 0.44
CA TRP A 306 19.22 3.87 1.09
C TRP A 306 20.04 2.93 0.19
N ALA A 307 19.66 2.75 -1.07
CA ALA A 307 20.36 1.85 -1.99
C ALA A 307 21.80 2.28 -2.25
N ALA A 308 22.04 3.60 -2.29
CA ALA A 308 23.37 4.19 -2.43
C ALA A 308 24.17 4.24 -1.12
N GLN A 309 23.54 3.93 0.04
CA GLN A 309 24.15 4.07 1.38
C GLN A 309 24.80 5.44 1.58
N ASN A 310 24.17 6.51 1.07
CA ASN A 310 24.67 7.86 1.20
C ASN A 310 24.31 8.51 2.55
N GLU A 311 24.81 9.73 2.80
CA GLU A 311 24.60 10.47 4.06
C GLU A 311 23.13 10.85 4.35
N ASN A 312 22.26 10.83 3.33
CA ASN A 312 20.83 11.14 3.48
C ASN A 312 19.99 9.89 3.77
N ASN A 313 20.61 8.71 3.90
CA ASN A 313 19.88 7.48 4.18
C ASN A 313 19.19 7.54 5.55
N LEU A 314 17.86 7.38 5.53
CA LEU A 314 17.02 7.31 6.73
C LEU A 314 16.49 5.90 7.02
N LEU A 315 16.61 4.97 6.07
CA LEU A 315 16.00 3.65 6.14
C LEU A 315 16.96 2.60 6.70
N LEU A 316 16.42 1.70 7.50
CA LEU A 316 17.12 0.49 7.91
C LEU A 316 17.01 -0.59 6.84
N ASP A 317 17.87 -1.60 6.95
CA ASP A 317 17.80 -2.80 6.13
C ASP A 317 16.92 -3.86 6.82
N PHE A 318 15.71 -4.05 6.32
CA PHE A 318 14.74 -5.03 6.79
C PHE A 318 14.83 -6.38 6.05
N SER A 319 15.70 -6.51 5.05
CA SER A 319 15.76 -7.68 4.16
C SER A 319 16.11 -9.00 4.85
N TYR A 320 16.55 -8.95 6.10
CA TYR A 320 16.89 -10.14 6.89
C TYR A 320 15.71 -10.68 7.74
N ALA A 321 14.51 -10.12 7.62
CA ALA A 321 13.36 -10.59 8.38
C ALA A 321 12.80 -11.89 7.81
N GLY A 322 12.27 -12.74 8.71
CA GLY A 322 11.62 -14.00 8.37
C GLY A 322 12.54 -15.22 8.40
N TYR A 323 11.91 -16.38 8.21
CA TYR A 323 12.58 -17.68 8.12
C TYR A 323 13.75 -17.62 7.13
N ASP A 324 14.88 -18.22 7.49
CA ASP A 324 16.08 -18.24 6.65
C ASP A 324 16.43 -16.85 6.07
N HIS A 325 16.32 -15.81 6.90
CA HIS A 325 16.57 -14.41 6.51
C HIS A 325 15.72 -13.93 5.32
N GLY A 326 14.50 -14.47 5.15
CA GLY A 326 13.63 -14.13 4.02
C GLY A 326 14.03 -14.73 2.66
N GLU A 327 15.15 -15.45 2.60
CA GLU A 327 15.72 -15.98 1.35
C GLU A 327 14.90 -17.14 0.78
N ASN A 328 14.49 -18.06 1.67
CA ASN A 328 13.75 -19.26 1.29
C ASN A 328 12.48 -19.42 2.13
N ALA A 329 11.43 -20.00 1.54
CA ALA A 329 10.35 -20.53 2.33
C ALA A 329 10.78 -21.80 3.11
N PRO A 330 10.16 -22.10 4.25
CA PRO A 330 10.31 -23.41 4.86
C PRO A 330 9.95 -24.53 3.86
N LEU A 331 10.71 -25.60 3.89
CA LEU A 331 10.40 -26.77 3.06
C LEU A 331 8.98 -27.27 3.35
N GLU A 332 8.33 -27.87 2.37
CA GLU A 332 7.10 -28.60 2.61
C GLU A 332 7.33 -29.75 3.60
N ALA A 333 6.34 -30.04 4.47
CA ALA A 333 6.50 -31.00 5.56
C ALA A 333 7.04 -32.35 5.09
N SER A 334 6.60 -32.83 3.92
CA SER A 334 7.08 -34.09 3.32
C SER A 334 8.55 -34.07 2.91
N ALA A 335 9.13 -32.90 2.68
CA ALA A 335 10.52 -32.75 2.25
C ALA A 335 11.53 -32.74 3.42
N TRP A 336 11.08 -32.56 4.66
CA TRP A 336 11.93 -32.61 5.85
C TRP A 336 12.45 -33.99 6.17
N GLY A 337 11.80 -35.05 5.67
CA GLY A 337 12.13 -36.45 6.02
C GLY A 337 11.83 -36.79 7.47
N TYR A 338 11.00 -36.01 8.16
CA TYR A 338 10.60 -36.26 9.54
C TYR A 338 9.58 -37.40 9.60
N LYS A 339 9.60 -38.15 10.70
CA LYS A 339 8.60 -39.19 10.96
C LYS A 339 7.24 -38.57 11.27
N VAL A 340 6.19 -39.10 10.61
CA VAL A 340 4.80 -38.66 10.84
C VAL A 340 4.21 -39.47 12.01
N TYR A 341 3.61 -38.79 12.94
CA TYR A 341 2.85 -39.29 14.06
C TYR A 341 1.41 -38.84 13.94
N ASP A 342 0.53 -39.74 13.52
CA ASP A 342 -0.89 -39.48 13.35
C ASP A 342 -1.60 -39.57 14.71
N VAL A 343 -2.26 -38.50 15.15
CA VAL A 343 -2.93 -38.41 16.45
C VAL A 343 -4.02 -39.45 16.65
N THR A 344 -4.64 -39.94 15.56
CA THR A 344 -5.67 -40.98 15.64
C THR A 344 -5.11 -42.33 16.10
N THR A 345 -3.84 -42.59 15.83
CA THR A 345 -3.12 -43.81 16.34
C THR A 345 -2.97 -43.76 17.86
N TYR A 346 -3.10 -42.60 18.47
CA TYR A 346 -2.99 -42.37 19.92
C TYR A 346 -4.33 -42.15 20.60
N GLY A 347 -5.44 -42.34 19.87
CA GLY A 347 -6.78 -42.32 20.41
C GLY A 347 -7.61 -41.09 20.09
N ALA A 348 -7.10 -40.12 19.29
CA ALA A 348 -7.90 -39.03 18.82
C ALA A 348 -8.98 -39.50 17.82
N VAL A 349 -10.19 -38.94 17.91
CA VAL A 349 -11.32 -39.32 17.07
C VAL A 349 -12.00 -38.07 16.51
N ALA A 350 -11.82 -37.86 15.22
CA ALA A 350 -12.40 -36.70 14.56
C ALA A 350 -13.93 -36.66 14.70
N ASN A 351 -14.48 -35.47 14.97
CA ASN A 351 -15.93 -35.17 14.98
C ASN A 351 -16.76 -35.94 16.01
N ASP A 352 -16.18 -36.52 17.06
CA ASP A 352 -16.94 -37.27 18.08
C ASP A 352 -17.44 -36.39 19.24
N GLY A 353 -17.06 -35.12 19.25
CA GLY A 353 -17.49 -34.11 20.25
C GLY A 353 -16.81 -34.28 21.62
N LYS A 354 -15.79 -35.14 21.74
CA LYS A 354 -15.03 -35.37 22.98
C LYS A 354 -13.64 -34.72 22.89
N SER A 355 -12.99 -34.56 24.07
CA SER A 355 -11.63 -34.04 24.14
C SER A 355 -10.61 -35.07 23.58
N ASP A 356 -9.79 -34.56 22.63
CA ASP A 356 -8.65 -35.30 22.04
C ASP A 356 -7.32 -34.87 22.71
N ARG A 357 -7.39 -34.09 23.78
CA ARG A 357 -6.21 -33.49 24.43
C ARG A 357 -5.21 -34.53 24.92
N ASP A 358 -5.73 -35.63 25.51
CA ASP A 358 -4.86 -36.71 26.00
C ASP A 358 -4.23 -37.52 24.87
N ALA A 359 -4.95 -37.74 23.78
CA ALA A 359 -4.41 -38.35 22.57
C ALA A 359 -3.32 -37.50 21.92
N PHE A 360 -3.52 -36.19 21.87
CA PHE A 360 -2.50 -35.24 21.39
C PHE A 360 -1.24 -35.26 22.27
N LYS A 361 -1.39 -35.29 23.59
CA LYS A 361 -0.28 -35.43 24.52
C LYS A 361 0.48 -36.74 24.33
N ALA A 362 -0.23 -37.86 24.24
CA ALA A 362 0.37 -39.18 24.00
C ALA A 362 1.13 -39.25 22.67
N CYS A 363 0.59 -38.59 21.63
CA CYS A 363 1.26 -38.43 20.34
C CYS A 363 2.59 -37.67 20.47
N LEU A 364 2.59 -36.54 21.20
CA LEU A 364 3.78 -35.71 21.47
C LEU A 364 4.82 -36.48 22.30
N GLU A 365 4.39 -37.27 23.30
CA GLU A 365 5.28 -38.11 24.09
C GLU A 365 5.95 -39.20 23.22
N ALA A 366 5.18 -39.85 22.34
CA ALA A 366 5.73 -40.81 21.40
C ALA A 366 6.70 -40.20 20.40
N ALA A 367 6.40 -38.99 19.91
CA ALA A 367 7.23 -38.29 18.93
C ALA A 367 8.56 -37.82 19.50
N THR A 368 8.58 -37.41 20.76
CA THR A 368 9.76 -36.85 21.41
C THR A 368 10.52 -37.86 22.28
N GLY A 369 9.87 -38.94 22.72
CA GLY A 369 10.39 -39.84 23.74
C GLY A 369 10.45 -39.21 25.14
N GLN A 370 9.70 -38.14 25.37
CA GLN A 370 9.61 -37.38 26.63
C GLN A 370 8.20 -37.50 27.21
N THR A 371 8.04 -37.27 28.49
CA THR A 371 6.72 -37.27 29.16
C THR A 371 6.31 -35.88 29.61
N PHE A 372 5.00 -35.69 29.77
CA PHE A 372 4.47 -34.45 30.36
C PHE A 372 4.58 -34.46 31.89
N ALA A 373 4.98 -33.33 32.44
CA ALA A 373 4.87 -33.04 33.85
C ALA A 373 3.80 -31.97 34.05
N SER A 374 2.92 -32.18 35.02
CA SER A 374 1.93 -31.16 35.41
C SER A 374 2.58 -30.11 36.33
N GLY A 375 2.42 -28.85 35.95
CA GLY A 375 2.77 -27.68 36.77
C GLY A 375 1.53 -26.82 37.02
N ASN A 376 1.69 -25.75 37.80
CA ASN A 376 0.56 -24.90 38.13
C ASN A 376 -0.09 -24.22 36.90
N ASN A 377 0.72 -23.76 35.96
CA ASN A 377 0.22 -22.99 34.80
C ASN A 377 0.35 -23.74 33.48
N ALA A 378 0.99 -24.91 33.47
CA ALA A 378 1.27 -25.63 32.24
C ALA A 378 1.47 -27.11 32.44
N LEU A 379 1.02 -27.89 31.46
CA LEU A 379 1.46 -29.24 31.19
C LEU A 379 2.73 -29.14 30.37
N THR A 380 3.84 -29.54 30.90
CA THR A 380 5.15 -29.29 30.30
C THR A 380 5.78 -30.58 29.79
N LEU A 381 5.98 -30.65 28.47
CA LEU A 381 6.72 -31.77 27.87
C LEU A 381 8.18 -31.73 28.26
N GLY A 382 8.80 -32.86 28.53
CA GLY A 382 10.25 -32.95 28.75
C GLY A 382 11.03 -32.38 27.53
N HIS A 383 12.23 -31.87 27.79
CA HIS A 383 13.07 -31.26 26.77
C HIS A 383 13.58 -32.28 25.74
N LYS A 384 13.46 -31.95 24.48
CA LYS A 384 14.04 -32.70 23.35
C LYS A 384 14.59 -31.65 22.34
N GLU A 385 15.90 -31.63 22.15
CA GLU A 385 16.54 -30.67 21.26
C GLU A 385 15.95 -30.71 19.83
N LYS A 386 15.84 -31.93 19.26
CA LYS A 386 15.33 -32.19 17.91
C LYS A 386 14.46 -33.44 17.93
N ALA A 387 13.14 -33.28 17.73
CA ALA A 387 12.22 -34.40 17.61
C ALA A 387 12.29 -35.07 16.23
N ASN A 388 12.52 -34.29 15.18
CA ASN A 388 12.42 -34.66 13.78
C ASN A 388 11.05 -35.36 13.50
N ALA A 389 9.97 -34.70 13.89
CA ALA A 389 8.63 -35.26 13.92
C ALA A 389 7.61 -34.29 13.27
N ILE A 390 6.64 -34.90 12.60
CA ILE A 390 5.40 -34.25 12.17
C ILE A 390 4.26 -34.80 13.01
N ILE A 391 3.61 -33.96 13.79
CA ILE A 391 2.38 -34.28 14.52
C ILE A 391 1.23 -34.01 13.58
N TYR A 392 0.58 -35.03 13.09
CA TYR A 392 -0.40 -34.95 12.03
C TYR A 392 -1.82 -35.14 12.54
N PHE A 393 -2.68 -34.20 12.25
CA PHE A 393 -4.12 -34.28 12.43
C PHE A 393 -4.79 -34.47 11.06
N PRO A 394 -5.51 -35.56 10.82
CA PRO A 394 -6.26 -35.78 9.59
C PRO A 394 -7.46 -34.81 9.48
N GLU A 395 -8.25 -34.96 8.44
CA GLU A 395 -9.49 -34.20 8.24
C GLU A 395 -10.49 -34.44 9.36
N GLY A 396 -11.06 -33.33 9.92
CA GLY A 396 -12.11 -33.30 10.94
C GLY A 396 -11.84 -32.32 12.07
N GLU A 397 -12.79 -32.22 12.98
CA GLU A 397 -12.68 -31.40 14.19
C GLU A 397 -12.10 -32.22 15.34
N PHE A 398 -11.10 -31.68 16.04
CA PHE A 398 -10.44 -32.26 17.21
C PHE A 398 -10.49 -31.26 18.37
N ILE A 399 -11.07 -31.67 19.50
CA ILE A 399 -11.21 -30.76 20.66
C ILE A 399 -9.96 -30.90 21.53
N LEU A 400 -9.19 -29.80 21.62
CA LEU A 400 -7.94 -29.77 22.40
C LEU A 400 -8.07 -29.01 23.73
N HIS A 401 -9.19 -28.35 23.99
CA HIS A 401 -9.47 -27.70 25.26
C HIS A 401 -10.97 -27.69 25.58
N THR A 402 -11.28 -28.10 26.81
CA THR A 402 -12.59 -28.03 27.45
C THR A 402 -12.43 -27.55 28.89
N SER A 403 -13.52 -27.17 29.56
CA SER A 403 -13.51 -26.79 30.98
C SER A 403 -13.07 -27.94 31.91
N ASP A 404 -13.23 -29.22 31.49
CA ASP A 404 -12.75 -30.41 32.24
C ASP A 404 -11.23 -30.51 32.29
N ASP A 405 -10.53 -29.80 31.39
CA ASP A 405 -9.06 -29.68 31.36
C ASP A 405 -8.49 -28.65 32.33
N ASN A 406 -9.36 -27.92 33.05
CA ASN A 406 -8.95 -26.94 34.04
C ASN A 406 -8.37 -27.60 35.31
N HIS A 407 -7.55 -26.86 35.99
CA HIS A 407 -6.76 -27.34 37.12
C HIS A 407 -6.91 -26.39 38.31
N GLU A 408 -6.98 -26.99 39.52
CA GLU A 408 -7.07 -26.23 40.76
C GLU A 408 -5.66 -25.83 41.25
N VAL A 409 -5.41 -24.55 41.46
CA VAL A 409 -4.17 -24.00 41.99
C VAL A 409 -4.49 -22.99 43.09
N ASP A 410 -4.05 -23.24 44.32
CA ASP A 410 -4.29 -22.34 45.45
C ASP A 410 -5.78 -21.99 45.64
N GLY A 411 -6.67 -22.94 45.38
CA GLY A 411 -8.11 -22.75 45.50
C GLY A 411 -8.74 -21.93 44.38
N LYS A 412 -8.05 -21.75 43.27
CA LYS A 412 -8.55 -21.09 42.05
C LYS A 412 -8.47 -22.07 40.87
N THR A 413 -9.54 -22.16 40.11
CA THR A 413 -9.58 -22.90 38.84
C THR A 413 -8.89 -22.13 37.75
N GLN A 414 -8.00 -22.75 37.00
CA GLN A 414 -7.35 -22.17 35.83
C GLN A 414 -7.07 -23.20 34.74
N SER A 415 -6.98 -22.77 33.48
CA SER A 415 -6.54 -23.63 32.39
C SER A 415 -5.01 -23.80 32.40
N GLN A 416 -4.52 -24.89 31.83
CA GLN A 416 -3.08 -25.13 31.67
C GLN A 416 -2.69 -25.08 30.18
N THR A 417 -1.62 -24.37 29.90
CA THR A 417 -0.96 -24.40 28.58
C THR A 417 -0.32 -25.75 28.32
N ILE A 418 -0.48 -26.32 27.13
CA ILE A 418 0.37 -27.43 26.64
C ILE A 418 1.68 -26.82 26.14
N GLN A 419 2.75 -26.97 26.95
CA GLN A 419 4.09 -26.49 26.58
C GLN A 419 4.87 -27.59 25.84
N ILE A 420 5.13 -27.37 24.57
CA ILE A 420 5.92 -28.27 23.71
C ILE A 420 7.37 -27.79 23.74
N ARG A 421 8.27 -28.60 24.30
CA ARG A 421 9.68 -28.26 24.48
C ARG A 421 10.57 -29.04 23.52
N SER A 422 10.37 -28.79 22.20
CA SER A 422 11.18 -29.42 21.17
C SER A 422 11.35 -28.55 19.93
N GLY A 423 12.53 -28.65 19.32
CA GLY A 423 12.80 -28.21 17.97
C GLY A 423 12.57 -29.32 16.93
N ASN A 424 12.72 -28.98 15.65
CA ASN A 424 12.48 -29.88 14.53
C ASN A 424 11.13 -30.61 14.65
N ILE A 425 10.07 -29.86 14.91
CA ILE A 425 8.72 -30.39 15.10
C ILE A 425 7.70 -29.57 14.30
N ILE A 426 6.82 -30.25 13.58
CA ILE A 426 5.80 -29.63 12.76
C ILE A 426 4.43 -30.11 13.22
N LEU A 427 3.56 -29.19 13.63
CA LEU A 427 2.13 -29.43 13.85
C LEU A 427 1.40 -29.19 12.52
N ARG A 428 0.83 -30.24 11.95
CA ARG A 428 0.26 -30.19 10.61
C ARG A 428 -1.13 -30.79 10.55
N GLY A 429 -2.03 -30.11 9.82
CA GLY A 429 -3.33 -30.66 9.42
C GLY A 429 -3.33 -31.21 7.99
N ALA A 430 -4.50 -31.71 7.58
CA ALA A 430 -4.78 -32.15 6.21
C ALA A 430 -5.06 -30.97 5.25
N GLY A 431 -5.20 -29.78 5.76
CA GLY A 431 -5.49 -28.54 5.05
C GLY A 431 -6.22 -27.53 5.93
N ARG A 432 -6.08 -26.23 5.61
CA ARG A 432 -6.70 -25.12 6.35
C ARG A 432 -8.20 -25.33 6.58
N ASP A 433 -8.94 -25.79 5.59
CA ASP A 433 -10.39 -25.97 5.66
C ASP A 433 -10.81 -27.40 6.01
N LYS A 434 -9.86 -28.30 6.32
CA LYS A 434 -10.09 -29.70 6.56
C LYS A 434 -9.85 -30.11 8.00
N THR A 435 -8.78 -29.64 8.61
CA THR A 435 -8.44 -29.96 10.02
C THR A 435 -8.75 -28.77 10.90
N ILE A 436 -9.55 -28.99 11.93
CA ILE A 436 -9.98 -27.93 12.85
C ILE A 436 -9.63 -28.36 14.29
N LEU A 437 -8.75 -27.60 14.93
CA LEU A 437 -8.38 -27.76 16.33
C LEU A 437 -9.25 -26.83 17.18
N VAL A 438 -10.09 -27.38 18.03
CA VAL A 438 -11.16 -26.66 18.70
C VAL A 438 -10.82 -26.37 20.17
N MET A 439 -10.96 -25.11 20.57
CA MET A 439 -11.06 -24.66 21.96
C MET A 439 -12.55 -24.55 22.29
N LYS A 440 -13.16 -25.61 22.82
CA LYS A 440 -14.60 -25.65 23.06
C LYS A 440 -15.04 -24.71 24.16
N ASP A 441 -14.24 -24.58 25.22
CA ASP A 441 -14.47 -23.70 26.34
C ASP A 441 -13.35 -22.65 26.46
N PRO A 442 -13.58 -21.50 27.09
CA PRO A 442 -12.58 -20.45 27.24
C PRO A 442 -11.43 -20.88 28.15
N ASN A 443 -10.21 -20.44 27.86
CA ASN A 443 -9.04 -20.64 28.71
C ASN A 443 -9.19 -19.78 29.99
N GLN A 444 -9.49 -20.46 31.10
CA GLN A 444 -9.71 -19.82 32.41
C GLN A 444 -8.40 -19.20 32.93
N PRO A 445 -8.35 -17.89 33.22
CA PRO A 445 -7.20 -17.26 33.86
C PRO A 445 -7.13 -17.57 35.35
N LYS A 446 -5.94 -17.50 35.95
CA LYS A 446 -5.78 -17.57 37.40
C LYS A 446 -6.49 -16.42 38.12
N ASP A 447 -6.52 -15.25 37.51
CA ASP A 447 -7.17 -14.05 38.04
C ASP A 447 -8.01 -13.37 36.96
N ALA A 448 -9.32 -13.49 37.09
CA ALA A 448 -10.26 -12.90 36.15
C ALA A 448 -10.27 -11.37 36.13
N ALA A 449 -9.72 -10.71 37.17
CA ALA A 449 -9.56 -9.28 37.19
C ALA A 449 -8.41 -8.78 36.29
N VAL A 450 -7.48 -9.66 35.91
CA VAL A 450 -6.41 -9.36 34.95
C VAL A 450 -6.86 -9.85 33.59
N LEU A 451 -7.52 -8.98 32.85
CA LEU A 451 -8.32 -9.30 31.65
C LEU A 451 -7.59 -10.10 30.57
N TYR A 452 -6.30 -9.89 30.41
CA TYR A 452 -5.44 -10.54 29.41
C TYR A 452 -4.62 -11.74 29.94
N SER A 453 -4.86 -12.18 31.17
CA SER A 453 -4.03 -13.20 31.85
C SER A 453 -4.39 -14.66 31.51
N SER A 454 -5.37 -14.92 30.68
CA SER A 454 -5.70 -16.27 30.21
C SER A 454 -4.48 -16.95 29.58
N PRO A 455 -4.21 -18.23 29.90
CA PRO A 455 -3.09 -18.95 29.31
C PRO A 455 -3.35 -19.26 27.83
N MET A 456 -2.27 -19.43 27.06
CA MET A 456 -2.36 -19.96 25.69
C MET A 456 -2.73 -21.45 25.72
N MET A 457 -3.45 -21.97 24.74
CA MET A 457 -3.71 -23.41 24.64
C MET A 457 -2.43 -24.19 24.36
N ILE A 458 -1.64 -23.73 23.37
CA ILE A 458 -0.36 -24.36 22.98
C ILE A 458 0.76 -23.31 22.99
N ASP A 459 1.91 -23.62 23.63
CA ASP A 459 3.12 -22.81 23.58
C ASP A 459 4.34 -23.69 23.21
N PHE A 460 4.92 -23.44 22.05
CA PHE A 460 6.22 -23.99 21.68
C PHE A 460 7.30 -23.15 22.36
N LYS A 461 7.89 -23.66 23.43
CA LYS A 461 8.73 -22.89 24.34
C LYS A 461 10.00 -23.61 24.73
N HIS A 462 11.15 -22.97 24.50
CA HIS A 462 12.41 -23.52 25.00
C HIS A 462 12.42 -23.63 26.53
N ASN A 463 12.98 -24.71 27.04
CA ASN A 463 13.01 -25.04 28.47
C ASN A 463 13.85 -24.08 29.34
N SER A 464 14.82 -23.38 28.76
CA SER A 464 15.70 -22.44 29.45
C SER A 464 15.43 -20.99 29.03
N GLY A 465 15.64 -20.03 29.92
CA GLY A 465 15.52 -18.61 29.64
C GLY A 465 16.78 -18.00 29.02
N LEU A 466 16.66 -16.75 28.57
CA LEU A 466 17.79 -15.96 28.05
C LEU A 466 18.92 -15.89 29.11
N GLY A 467 20.18 -15.94 28.68
CA GLY A 467 21.37 -15.96 29.55
C GLY A 467 21.64 -17.28 30.25
N SER A 468 20.73 -18.28 30.13
CA SER A 468 20.95 -19.60 30.70
C SER A 468 22.00 -20.39 29.92
N LYS A 469 22.58 -21.41 30.54
CA LYS A 469 23.57 -22.29 29.89
C LYS A 469 22.98 -22.98 28.66
N VAL A 470 23.77 -22.97 27.59
CA VAL A 470 23.55 -23.78 26.38
C VAL A 470 24.70 -24.75 26.26
N GLY A 471 24.42 -26.05 26.15
CA GLY A 471 25.48 -27.08 26.13
C GLY A 471 26.41 -27.05 27.36
N GLY A 472 25.90 -26.59 28.53
CA GLY A 472 26.67 -26.48 29.74
C GLY A 472 27.48 -25.16 29.92
N VAL A 473 27.52 -24.30 28.89
CA VAL A 473 28.23 -23.03 28.88
C VAL A 473 27.23 -21.87 28.99
N ALA A 474 27.47 -20.94 29.91
CA ALA A 474 26.78 -19.64 29.94
C ALA A 474 27.65 -18.61 29.23
N ILE A 475 27.05 -17.87 28.30
CA ILE A 475 27.68 -16.73 27.62
C ILE A 475 27.15 -15.46 28.29
N ASP A 476 28.04 -14.65 28.80
CA ASP A 476 27.81 -13.30 29.35
C ASP A 476 29.09 -12.50 29.14
N ILE A 477 29.24 -11.92 27.94
CA ILE A 477 30.50 -11.35 27.48
C ILE A 477 30.28 -9.89 27.14
N ALA A 478 31.03 -8.99 27.79
CA ALA A 478 30.94 -7.55 27.56
C ALA A 478 31.39 -7.18 26.11
N VAL A 479 30.67 -6.26 25.50
CA VAL A 479 31.09 -5.55 24.28
C VAL A 479 32.05 -4.44 24.73
N THR A 480 33.17 -4.27 24.02
CA THR A 480 34.26 -3.38 24.39
C THR A 480 34.37 -2.11 23.58
N ASP A 481 33.77 -2.06 22.40
CA ASP A 481 33.89 -0.92 21.50
C ASP A 481 32.48 -0.54 21.00
N ASN A 482 32.32 0.72 20.62
CA ASN A 482 31.10 1.18 19.91
C ASN A 482 30.97 0.52 18.54
N ALA A 483 29.73 0.32 18.11
CA ALA A 483 29.41 -0.12 16.75
C ALA A 483 28.21 0.69 16.22
N PRO A 484 28.30 1.25 14.98
CA PRO A 484 27.20 2.00 14.42
C PRO A 484 26.02 1.10 14.06
N GLN A 485 24.83 1.65 14.05
CA GLN A 485 23.63 1.02 13.47
C GLN A 485 23.93 0.60 12.03
N GLY A 486 23.45 -0.58 11.62
CA GLY A 486 23.71 -1.15 10.29
C GLY A 486 25.03 -1.92 10.17
N SER A 487 25.94 -1.88 11.17
CA SER A 487 27.15 -2.70 11.14
C SER A 487 26.83 -4.18 11.40
N PHE A 488 27.71 -5.07 10.92
CA PHE A 488 27.57 -6.51 11.09
C PHE A 488 28.45 -7.07 12.21
N SER A 489 29.18 -6.26 12.92
CA SER A 489 30.18 -6.74 13.86
C SER A 489 30.18 -5.95 15.16
N VAL A 490 30.52 -6.65 16.22
CA VAL A 490 30.85 -6.06 17.52
C VAL A 490 32.17 -6.60 18.05
N LYS A 491 32.93 -5.79 18.79
CA LYS A 491 34.14 -6.24 19.46
C LYS A 491 33.83 -6.58 20.92
N VAL A 492 34.33 -7.69 21.36
CA VAL A 492 33.99 -8.27 22.69
C VAL A 492 35.23 -8.50 23.53
N ALA A 493 35.04 -8.59 24.86
CA ALA A 493 36.16 -8.83 25.81
C ALA A 493 36.76 -10.24 25.67
N SER A 494 35.96 -11.22 25.23
CA SER A 494 36.40 -12.62 25.06
C SER A 494 35.50 -13.30 24.01
N THR A 495 35.98 -14.34 23.37
CA THR A 495 35.21 -15.19 22.46
C THR A 495 34.99 -16.60 23.02
N THR A 496 35.32 -16.78 24.30
CA THR A 496 35.15 -18.09 25.00
C THR A 496 33.70 -18.52 25.04
N GLY A 497 33.37 -19.69 24.48
CA GLY A 497 32.01 -20.22 24.41
C GLY A 497 31.22 -19.78 23.20
N LEU A 498 31.70 -18.84 22.39
CA LEU A 498 31.12 -18.49 21.10
C LEU A 498 31.54 -19.47 20.01
N SER A 499 30.66 -19.74 19.09
CA SER A 499 30.97 -20.55 17.90
C SER A 499 30.26 -20.02 16.67
N VAL A 500 30.89 -20.21 15.51
CA VAL A 500 30.27 -19.89 14.22
C VAL A 500 28.98 -20.71 14.06
N ASP A 501 28.01 -20.15 13.42
CA ASP A 501 26.63 -20.66 13.20
C ASP A 501 25.77 -20.78 14.46
N SER A 502 26.28 -20.45 15.65
CA SER A 502 25.44 -20.37 16.84
C SER A 502 24.69 -19.03 16.93
N TRP A 503 23.54 -19.07 17.62
CA TRP A 503 22.74 -17.90 17.91
C TRP A 503 23.09 -17.34 19.29
N VAL A 504 23.14 -16.01 19.37
CA VAL A 504 23.39 -15.25 20.58
C VAL A 504 22.45 -14.08 20.70
N CYS A 505 22.35 -13.47 21.89
CA CYS A 505 21.62 -12.22 22.08
C CYS A 505 22.61 -11.09 22.32
N LEU A 506 22.65 -10.08 21.47
CA LEU A 506 23.27 -8.79 21.71
C LEU A 506 22.30 -7.97 22.56
N SER A 507 22.70 -7.55 23.76
CA SER A 507 21.77 -7.01 24.73
C SER A 507 22.33 -5.86 25.51
N VAL A 508 21.45 -4.92 25.87
CA VAL A 508 21.67 -3.86 26.87
C VAL A 508 20.39 -3.68 27.70
N LYS A 509 20.54 -3.44 28.98
CA LYS A 509 19.51 -2.92 29.88
C LYS A 509 20.17 -1.80 30.70
N ASN A 510 19.83 -0.54 30.38
CA ASN A 510 20.64 0.56 30.89
C ASN A 510 19.78 1.80 31.18
N ASN A 511 19.71 2.17 32.44
CA ASN A 511 18.97 3.33 32.96
C ASN A 511 19.85 4.56 33.20
N ASP A 512 21.02 4.63 32.56
CA ASP A 512 21.83 5.87 32.59
C ASP A 512 20.97 7.04 32.10
N PRO A 513 20.81 8.11 32.90
CA PRO A 513 19.92 9.22 32.52
C PRO A 513 20.26 9.87 31.17
N ALA A 514 21.56 9.90 30.83
CA ALA A 514 21.97 10.46 29.52
C ALA A 514 21.58 9.53 28.36
N TYR A 515 21.56 8.21 28.57
CA TYR A 515 21.10 7.26 27.57
C TYR A 515 19.60 7.35 27.38
N VAL A 516 18.82 7.37 28.47
CA VAL A 516 17.36 7.55 28.42
C VAL A 516 17.01 8.87 27.74
N ALA A 517 17.68 9.97 28.08
CA ALA A 517 17.47 11.26 27.44
C ALA A 517 17.77 11.24 25.94
N LYS A 518 18.84 10.54 25.52
CA LYS A 518 19.15 10.36 24.08
C LYS A 518 18.07 9.57 23.36
N GLU A 519 17.58 8.47 23.96
CA GLU A 519 16.53 7.65 23.35
C GLU A 519 15.22 8.42 23.10
N LEU A 520 14.91 9.38 23.95
CA LEU A 520 13.69 10.17 23.91
C LEU A 520 13.84 11.55 23.25
N ALA A 521 15.05 11.90 22.80
CA ALA A 521 15.36 13.26 22.35
C ALA A 521 14.39 13.77 21.27
N ASP A 522 14.06 12.95 20.29
CA ASP A 522 13.16 13.32 19.17
C ASP A 522 11.69 13.47 19.60
N GLY A 523 11.30 12.89 20.74
CA GLY A 523 9.97 13.06 21.34
C GLY A 523 9.86 14.32 22.21
N ASN A 524 11.01 14.88 22.60
CA ASN A 524 11.13 16.06 23.46
C ASN A 524 10.18 16.03 24.68
N PRO A 525 10.23 14.96 25.51
CA PRO A 525 9.29 14.77 26.60
C PRO A 525 9.42 15.86 27.67
N THR A 526 8.30 16.28 28.21
CA THR A 526 8.24 17.14 29.39
C THR A 526 8.61 16.35 30.67
N ALA A 527 8.91 17.06 31.76
CA ALA A 527 9.16 16.41 33.03
C ALA A 527 7.96 15.57 33.51
N TRP A 528 6.74 16.04 33.30
CA TRP A 528 5.53 15.32 33.66
C TRP A 528 5.37 14.00 32.87
N GLU A 529 5.75 13.99 31.58
CA GLU A 529 5.71 12.78 30.76
C GLU A 529 6.76 11.76 31.23
N LEU A 530 7.98 12.23 31.54
CA LEU A 530 9.06 11.36 32.06
C LEU A 530 8.70 10.72 33.40
N GLU A 531 7.97 11.42 34.30
CA GLU A 531 7.46 10.84 35.53
C GLU A 531 6.52 9.65 35.28
N GLY A 532 5.78 9.65 34.18
CA GLY A 532 4.91 8.55 33.78
C GLY A 532 5.67 7.36 33.21
N MET A 533 6.73 7.58 32.45
CA MET A 533 7.49 6.55 31.72
C MET A 533 8.42 5.71 32.63
N THR A 534 7.89 5.17 33.70
CA THR A 534 8.72 4.55 34.75
C THR A 534 9.43 3.28 34.30
N ASP A 535 8.88 2.53 33.34
CA ASP A 535 9.57 1.35 32.77
C ASP A 535 10.85 1.74 32.02
N LEU A 536 10.80 2.81 31.21
CA LEU A 536 12.00 3.28 30.50
C LEU A 536 12.99 4.01 31.44
N VAL A 537 12.49 4.85 32.32
CA VAL A 537 13.33 5.67 33.22
C VAL A 537 13.99 4.83 34.29
N ASN A 538 13.28 3.89 34.94
CA ASN A 538 13.79 3.11 36.06
C ASN A 538 14.45 1.80 35.59
N ASP A 539 13.80 1.05 34.68
CA ASP A 539 14.33 -0.21 34.19
C ASP A 539 15.30 -0.02 33.02
N GLY A 540 15.32 1.17 32.42
CA GLY A 540 16.26 1.57 31.39
C GLY A 540 15.87 1.19 29.96
N VAL A 541 16.72 1.64 29.04
CA VAL A 541 16.71 1.24 27.64
C VAL A 541 17.02 -0.24 27.52
N LYS A 542 16.10 -1.00 26.92
CA LYS A 542 16.19 -2.46 26.75
C LYS A 542 16.36 -2.80 25.28
N VAL A 543 17.38 -3.59 24.96
CA VAL A 543 17.59 -4.20 23.66
C VAL A 543 17.89 -5.67 23.85
N TYR A 544 17.21 -6.50 23.05
CA TYR A 544 17.42 -7.94 22.95
C TYR A 544 17.43 -8.30 21.46
N GLU A 545 18.58 -8.19 20.83
CA GLU A 545 18.73 -8.45 19.40
C GLU A 545 19.41 -9.80 19.20
N TYR A 546 18.69 -10.75 18.59
CA TYR A 546 19.15 -12.12 18.41
C TYR A 546 19.86 -12.23 17.07
N HIS A 547 21.11 -12.74 17.10
CA HIS A 547 21.97 -12.83 15.92
C HIS A 547 22.58 -14.21 15.75
N LYS A 548 22.75 -14.60 14.48
CA LYS A 548 23.55 -15.77 14.11
C LYS A 548 24.99 -15.35 13.84
N ILE A 549 25.93 -16.00 14.45
CA ILE A 549 27.38 -15.71 14.31
C ILE A 549 27.86 -16.23 12.95
N LYS A 550 28.38 -15.34 12.11
CA LYS A 550 28.96 -15.65 10.80
C LYS A 550 30.45 -15.93 10.88
N SER A 551 31.18 -15.19 11.68
CA SER A 551 32.63 -15.39 11.87
C SER A 551 33.12 -14.79 13.20
N ILE A 552 34.23 -15.30 13.70
CA ILE A 552 34.89 -14.81 14.91
C ILE A 552 36.39 -14.64 14.57
N LYS A 553 36.92 -13.42 14.78
CA LYS A 553 38.33 -13.12 14.53
C LYS A 553 38.82 -12.01 15.48
N ASP A 554 39.92 -12.24 16.22
CA ASP A 554 40.55 -11.22 17.03
C ASP A 554 39.60 -10.48 17.99
N ASN A 555 38.77 -11.20 18.70
CA ASN A 555 37.68 -10.67 19.55
C ASN A 555 36.61 -9.85 18.82
N VAL A 556 36.57 -9.88 17.50
CA VAL A 556 35.48 -9.34 16.69
C VAL A 556 34.52 -10.47 16.33
N VAL A 557 33.26 -10.32 16.71
CA VAL A 557 32.15 -11.22 16.36
C VAL A 557 31.39 -10.57 15.22
N THR A 558 31.33 -11.26 14.08
CA THR A 558 30.55 -10.81 12.91
C THR A 558 29.29 -11.65 12.81
N PHE A 559 28.15 -11.00 12.61
CA PHE A 559 26.84 -11.61 12.48
C PHE A 559 26.45 -11.79 10.99
N TYR A 560 25.47 -12.61 10.72
CA TYR A 560 24.86 -12.72 9.38
C TYR A 560 24.01 -11.49 9.05
N GLU A 561 23.40 -10.87 10.04
CA GLU A 561 22.48 -9.75 9.92
C GLU A 561 23.09 -8.45 10.49
N PRO A 562 22.69 -7.28 9.96
CA PRO A 562 23.10 -6.01 10.54
C PRO A 562 22.46 -5.77 11.91
N ILE A 563 23.13 -5.03 12.78
CA ILE A 563 22.54 -4.56 14.04
C ILE A 563 21.58 -3.39 13.79
N HIS A 564 20.39 -3.46 14.37
CA HIS A 564 19.38 -2.42 14.21
C HIS A 564 19.50 -1.27 15.22
N LYS A 565 20.22 -1.47 16.31
CA LYS A 565 20.47 -0.41 17.30
C LYS A 565 21.97 -0.18 17.45
N GLU A 566 22.39 1.08 17.35
CA GLU A 566 23.81 1.42 17.62
C GLU A 566 24.26 0.89 18.99
N VAL A 567 25.43 0.34 19.04
CA VAL A 567 26.10 -0.04 20.29
C VAL A 567 26.91 1.15 20.76
N ASN A 568 26.59 1.69 21.93
CA ASN A 568 27.37 2.75 22.59
C ASN A 568 27.67 2.35 24.05
N ILE A 569 28.90 2.07 24.33
CA ILE A 569 29.36 1.60 25.65
C ILE A 569 29.64 2.76 26.64
N GLY A 570 29.49 4.02 26.20
CA GLY A 570 29.84 5.21 26.99
C GLY A 570 28.86 5.52 28.12
N TYR A 571 27.67 4.92 28.15
CA TYR A 571 26.69 5.12 29.21
C TYR A 571 26.95 4.21 30.40
N THR A 572 27.60 4.73 31.43
CA THR A 572 28.10 3.93 32.56
C THR A 572 27.47 4.28 33.91
N SER A 573 26.58 5.29 33.95
CA SER A 573 25.90 5.76 35.15
C SER A 573 24.57 5.06 35.43
N PHE A 574 24.51 3.75 35.19
CA PHE A 574 23.31 2.93 35.43
C PHE A 574 23.32 2.27 36.80
N SER A 575 22.18 1.80 37.28
CA SER A 575 21.98 1.25 38.62
C SER A 575 21.07 0.00 38.64
N GLY A 576 20.91 -0.64 39.77
CA GLY A 576 20.05 -1.80 39.96
C GLY A 576 20.56 -3.05 39.22
N ASP A 577 19.67 -3.71 38.52
CA ASP A 577 19.97 -4.90 37.69
C ASP A 577 20.29 -4.54 36.22
N CYS A 578 20.53 -3.26 35.95
CA CYS A 578 20.96 -2.76 34.65
C CYS A 578 22.39 -3.17 34.30
N TYR A 579 22.68 -3.24 33.02
CA TYR A 579 23.99 -3.61 32.47
C TYR A 579 24.25 -2.93 31.14
N ASN A 580 25.51 -2.72 30.82
CA ASN A 580 25.96 -2.21 29.54
C ASN A 580 25.97 -3.34 28.48
N TRP A 581 26.22 -2.99 27.23
CA TRP A 581 26.20 -3.91 26.10
C TRP A 581 27.01 -5.19 26.33
N LYS A 582 26.39 -6.32 26.03
CA LYS A 582 26.98 -7.65 26.15
C LYS A 582 26.33 -8.65 25.19
N ILE A 583 27.04 -9.74 24.95
CA ILE A 583 26.52 -10.94 24.28
C ILE A 583 26.07 -11.95 25.34
N LEU A 584 24.86 -12.42 25.25
CA LEU A 584 24.25 -13.43 26.13
C LEU A 584 23.98 -14.73 25.41
N SER A 585 23.99 -15.85 26.15
CA SER A 585 23.45 -17.13 25.68
C SER A 585 21.98 -16.95 25.27
N TYR A 586 21.63 -17.49 24.12
CA TYR A 586 20.25 -17.50 23.62
C TYR A 586 19.75 -18.93 23.41
N PRO A 587 19.20 -19.56 24.48
CA PRO A 587 18.56 -20.87 24.36
C PRO A 587 17.27 -20.77 23.54
N HIS A 588 17.17 -21.59 22.49
CA HIS A 588 16.06 -21.57 21.55
C HIS A 588 15.86 -22.96 20.92
N TYR A 589 14.70 -23.16 20.29
CA TYR A 589 14.46 -24.26 19.36
C TYR A 589 14.46 -23.76 17.93
N GLU A 590 14.85 -24.62 16.99
CA GLU A 590 14.81 -24.31 15.57
C GLU A 590 13.79 -25.20 14.85
N ASN A 591 13.31 -24.74 13.69
CA ASN A 591 12.42 -25.48 12.79
C ASN A 591 11.15 -25.98 13.49
N VAL A 592 10.46 -25.07 14.16
CA VAL A 592 9.12 -25.28 14.69
C VAL A 592 8.12 -24.78 13.67
N GLY A 593 7.25 -25.68 13.18
CA GLY A 593 6.26 -25.35 12.15
C GLY A 593 4.83 -25.58 12.60
N VAL A 594 3.90 -24.73 12.16
CA VAL A 594 2.45 -24.95 12.27
C VAL A 594 1.84 -24.66 10.91
N GLU A 595 1.16 -25.66 10.32
CA GLU A 595 0.68 -25.50 8.95
C GLU A 595 -0.56 -26.32 8.62
N ASP A 596 -1.33 -25.86 7.60
CA ASP A 596 -2.42 -26.59 6.97
C ASP A 596 -3.57 -26.95 7.93
N LEU A 597 -3.98 -26.05 8.83
CA LEU A 597 -5.06 -26.29 9.80
C LEU A 597 -5.78 -25.00 10.22
N THR A 598 -6.91 -25.17 10.91
CA THR A 598 -7.68 -24.11 11.57
C THR A 598 -7.63 -24.26 13.08
N PHE A 599 -7.40 -23.17 13.80
CA PHE A 599 -7.72 -23.03 15.22
C PHE A 599 -9.08 -22.35 15.36
N LYS A 600 -10.00 -22.99 16.09
CA LYS A 600 -11.36 -22.51 16.30
C LYS A 600 -11.59 -22.24 17.78
N GLY A 601 -11.93 -20.99 18.09
CA GLY A 601 -12.47 -20.59 19.38
C GLY A 601 -13.97 -20.28 19.29
N PHE A 602 -14.52 -19.66 20.32
CA PHE A 602 -15.89 -19.21 20.40
C PHE A 602 -15.94 -17.83 21.06
N ALA A 603 -15.05 -16.91 20.62
CA ALA A 603 -15.11 -15.52 21.05
C ALA A 603 -16.54 -14.98 20.85
N GLU A 604 -16.99 -14.17 21.80
CA GLU A 604 -18.36 -13.69 21.84
C GLU A 604 -18.65 -12.73 20.68
N GLU A 605 -19.85 -12.81 20.11
CA GLU A 605 -20.30 -11.88 19.05
C GLU A 605 -20.31 -10.43 19.53
N GLY A 606 -20.56 -10.23 20.83
CA GLY A 606 -20.65 -8.92 21.46
C GLY A 606 -19.33 -8.35 22.00
N PHE A 607 -18.18 -8.72 21.44
CA PHE A 607 -16.85 -8.29 21.91
C PHE A 607 -16.80 -6.80 22.30
N ARG A 608 -16.21 -6.53 23.48
CA ARG A 608 -15.92 -5.18 23.97
C ARG A 608 -14.53 -5.14 24.60
N HIS A 609 -13.69 -4.32 24.02
CA HIS A 609 -12.31 -4.17 24.48
C HIS A 609 -12.25 -3.78 25.96
N HIS A 610 -11.54 -4.56 26.77
CA HIS A 610 -11.32 -4.40 28.21
C HIS A 610 -12.59 -4.42 29.08
N GLU A 611 -13.69 -5.05 28.64
CA GLU A 611 -14.87 -5.22 29.50
C GLU A 611 -14.74 -6.45 30.41
N ALA A 612 -14.29 -7.58 29.84
CA ALA A 612 -14.12 -8.82 30.59
C ALA A 612 -12.90 -9.61 30.06
N TRP A 613 -12.37 -10.52 30.89
CA TRP A 613 -11.33 -11.44 30.46
C TRP A 613 -11.80 -12.37 29.32
N THR A 614 -13.09 -12.62 29.22
CA THR A 614 -13.70 -13.41 28.13
C THR A 614 -13.58 -12.71 26.80
N ASP A 615 -13.60 -11.38 26.78
CA ASP A 615 -13.36 -10.59 25.57
C ASP A 615 -11.88 -10.62 25.18
N ASP A 616 -11.00 -10.29 26.14
CA ASP A 616 -9.60 -10.02 25.82
C ASP A 616 -8.73 -11.27 25.69
N GLY A 617 -9.11 -12.36 26.40
CA GLY A 617 -8.16 -13.46 26.56
C GLY A 617 -8.70 -14.88 26.48
N ALA A 618 -9.99 -15.09 26.40
CA ALA A 618 -10.61 -16.41 26.56
C ALA A 618 -10.11 -17.47 25.58
N TYR A 619 -9.87 -17.09 24.33
CA TYR A 619 -9.49 -18.00 23.25
C TYR A 619 -8.16 -17.59 22.63
N LYS A 620 -7.06 -18.08 23.25
CA LYS A 620 -5.67 -17.88 22.81
C LYS A 620 -5.08 -19.23 22.38
N PRO A 621 -5.11 -19.59 21.08
CA PRO A 621 -4.72 -20.94 20.66
C PRO A 621 -3.22 -21.19 20.64
N LEU A 622 -2.37 -20.21 20.24
CA LEU A 622 -1.00 -20.50 19.90
C LEU A 622 -0.01 -19.43 20.34
N GLN A 623 1.15 -19.87 20.83
CA GLN A 623 2.30 -19.02 21.09
C GLN A 623 3.60 -19.72 20.67
N PHE A 624 4.56 -18.94 20.21
CA PHE A 624 5.96 -19.32 20.06
C PHE A 624 6.81 -18.54 21.06
N THR A 625 7.68 -19.24 21.79
CA THR A 625 8.57 -18.61 22.79
C THR A 625 9.99 -19.14 22.65
N ARG A 626 10.91 -18.26 22.23
CA ARG A 626 12.32 -18.59 21.94
C ARG A 626 12.45 -19.72 20.91
N VAL A 627 11.92 -19.44 19.74
CA VAL A 627 12.14 -20.26 18.54
C VAL A 627 12.83 -19.44 17.45
N VAL A 628 13.60 -20.11 16.62
CA VAL A 628 14.34 -19.49 15.51
C VAL A 628 14.07 -20.25 14.23
N ASN A 629 14.14 -19.58 13.08
CA ASN A 629 13.90 -20.22 11.79
C ASN A 629 12.65 -21.12 11.84
N SER A 630 11.54 -20.53 12.25
CA SER A 630 10.28 -21.24 12.52
C SER A 630 9.15 -20.58 11.77
N TRP A 631 8.02 -21.26 11.61
CA TRP A 631 6.97 -20.74 10.76
C TRP A 631 5.56 -21.12 11.20
N ILE A 632 4.61 -20.28 10.75
CA ILE A 632 3.19 -20.55 10.65
C ILE A 632 2.73 -20.17 9.24
N ARG A 633 2.04 -21.08 8.55
CA ARG A 633 1.55 -20.84 7.18
C ARG A 633 0.31 -21.65 6.86
N ARG A 634 -0.53 -21.12 5.96
CA ARG A 634 -1.77 -21.79 5.54
C ARG A 634 -2.63 -22.18 6.74
N VAL A 635 -2.73 -21.27 7.70
CA VAL A 635 -3.49 -21.44 8.95
C VAL A 635 -4.66 -20.45 8.98
N ARG A 636 -5.77 -20.91 9.59
CA ARG A 636 -6.89 -20.03 9.95
C ARG A 636 -7.04 -19.97 11.45
N PHE A 637 -7.38 -18.80 11.94
CA PHE A 637 -7.91 -18.57 13.29
C PHE A 637 -9.33 -18.07 13.15
N THR A 638 -10.29 -18.80 13.72
CA THR A 638 -11.70 -18.41 13.64
C THR A 638 -12.31 -18.20 15.02
N SER A 639 -12.92 -17.05 15.26
CA SER A 639 -13.55 -16.64 16.54
C SER A 639 -12.60 -16.81 17.73
N VAL A 640 -11.39 -16.25 17.65
CA VAL A 640 -10.37 -16.28 18.71
C VAL A 640 -10.22 -14.90 19.35
N SER A 641 -9.90 -14.84 20.65
CA SER A 641 -9.61 -13.56 21.33
C SER A 641 -8.27 -12.97 20.88
N GLU A 642 -7.21 -13.77 20.86
CA GLU A 642 -5.91 -13.44 20.31
C GLU A 642 -5.47 -14.59 19.39
N ALA A 643 -5.04 -14.25 18.15
CA ALA A 643 -4.66 -15.28 17.21
C ALA A 643 -3.31 -15.94 17.59
N MET A 644 -2.26 -15.15 17.71
CA MET A 644 -0.93 -15.67 18.04
C MET A 644 0.02 -14.59 18.60
N THR A 645 0.89 -15.00 19.53
CA THR A 645 2.05 -14.22 19.96
C THR A 645 3.36 -14.94 19.61
N ILE A 646 4.30 -14.23 18.97
CA ILE A 646 5.68 -14.66 18.71
C ILE A 646 6.57 -13.92 19.69
N SER A 647 7.10 -14.62 20.71
CA SER A 647 7.79 -14.02 21.84
C SER A 647 9.25 -14.44 21.91
N GLN A 648 10.14 -13.47 22.15
CA GLN A 648 11.58 -13.69 22.37
C GLN A 648 12.24 -14.58 21.28
N SER A 649 11.74 -14.48 20.06
CA SER A 649 12.08 -15.35 18.94
C SER A 649 12.83 -14.57 17.86
N ALA A 650 13.47 -15.28 16.94
CA ALA A 650 14.18 -14.66 15.83
C ALA A 650 13.85 -15.34 14.50
N ASN A 651 13.79 -14.53 13.44
CA ASN A 651 13.64 -15.05 12.08
C ASN A 651 12.47 -16.05 11.94
N VAL A 652 11.31 -15.68 12.49
CA VAL A 652 10.05 -16.41 12.35
C VAL A 652 9.24 -15.80 11.22
N SER A 653 8.64 -16.64 10.38
CA SER A 653 7.68 -16.22 9.35
C SER A 653 6.27 -16.67 9.68
N ALA A 654 5.32 -15.72 9.78
CA ALA A 654 3.88 -15.97 9.83
C ALA A 654 3.26 -15.44 8.54
N TYR A 655 2.78 -16.33 7.67
CA TYR A 655 2.27 -15.90 6.37
C TYR A 655 1.15 -16.79 5.82
N ASP A 656 0.36 -16.24 4.88
CA ASP A 656 -0.82 -16.90 4.35
C ASP A 656 -1.75 -17.38 5.49
N VAL A 657 -2.12 -16.41 6.34
CA VAL A 657 -2.97 -16.62 7.50
C VAL A 657 -4.30 -15.89 7.31
N ILE A 658 -5.39 -16.59 7.64
CA ILE A 658 -6.74 -15.99 7.67
C ILE A 658 -7.19 -15.90 9.13
N ILE A 659 -7.71 -14.74 9.51
CA ILE A 659 -8.36 -14.52 10.80
C ILE A 659 -9.79 -14.11 10.49
N ASP A 660 -10.78 -14.87 11.01
CA ASP A 660 -12.20 -14.62 10.71
C ASP A 660 -13.13 -15.07 11.85
N GLY A 661 -14.44 -15.04 11.58
CA GLY A 661 -15.46 -15.28 12.59
C GLY A 661 -15.70 -14.07 13.48
N ASN A 662 -16.01 -14.31 14.76
CA ASN A 662 -16.26 -13.24 15.70
C ASN A 662 -14.98 -12.47 16.04
N ARG A 663 -15.12 -11.15 16.13
CA ARG A 663 -14.08 -10.22 16.52
C ARG A 663 -13.55 -10.55 17.91
N GLY A 664 -12.25 -10.42 18.12
CA GLY A 664 -11.59 -10.50 19.42
C GLY A 664 -10.59 -9.36 19.61
N HIS A 665 -9.68 -9.56 20.56
CA HIS A 665 -8.77 -8.52 21.04
C HIS A 665 -7.62 -8.25 20.09
N SER A 666 -6.90 -9.29 19.61
CA SER A 666 -5.73 -9.04 18.76
C SER A 666 -5.45 -10.13 17.73
N SER A 667 -4.79 -9.73 16.65
CA SER A 667 -4.29 -10.57 15.57
C SER A 667 -2.94 -11.23 15.93
N ILE A 668 -1.91 -11.10 15.10
CA ILE A 668 -0.59 -11.68 15.33
C ILE A 668 0.35 -10.59 15.86
N ARG A 669 1.06 -10.89 16.94
CA ARG A 669 1.98 -9.95 17.60
C ARG A 669 3.41 -10.49 17.69
N SER A 670 4.41 -9.66 17.30
CA SER A 670 5.82 -9.87 17.60
C SER A 670 6.19 -9.20 18.92
N ALA A 671 6.58 -9.98 19.93
CA ALA A 671 6.87 -9.49 21.27
C ALA A 671 8.33 -9.78 21.68
N GLN A 672 9.13 -8.76 21.93
CA GLN A 672 10.56 -8.92 22.29
C GLN A 672 11.31 -9.86 21.33
N SER A 673 10.93 -9.84 20.05
CA SER A 673 11.48 -10.72 19.01
C SER A 673 12.25 -9.90 17.98
N THR A 674 13.11 -10.57 17.23
CA THR A 674 13.96 -9.89 16.24
C THR A 674 13.70 -10.44 14.84
N ARG A 675 13.53 -9.55 13.83
CA ARG A 675 13.39 -9.92 12.41
C ARG A 675 12.27 -10.93 12.14
N VAL A 676 11.13 -10.71 12.78
CA VAL A 676 9.90 -11.49 12.49
C VAL A 676 9.26 -10.94 11.21
N PHE A 677 8.88 -11.85 10.32
CA PHE A 677 8.08 -11.54 9.13
C PHE A 677 6.63 -11.96 9.37
N ILE A 678 5.69 -11.02 9.24
CA ILE A 678 4.24 -11.27 9.28
C ILE A 678 3.68 -10.76 7.95
N GLY A 679 3.31 -11.66 7.06
CA GLY A 679 2.94 -11.29 5.69
C GLY A 679 1.73 -12.03 5.14
N ALA A 680 1.00 -11.39 4.22
CA ALA A 680 -0.20 -11.96 3.61
C ALA A 680 -1.20 -12.51 4.65
N VAL A 681 -1.39 -11.77 5.75
CA VAL A 681 -2.43 -12.03 6.75
C VAL A 681 -3.69 -11.27 6.35
N THR A 682 -4.81 -11.99 6.27
CA THR A 682 -6.12 -11.41 6.03
C THR A 682 -6.98 -11.51 7.28
N ASP A 683 -7.23 -10.40 7.94
CA ASP A 683 -8.12 -10.30 9.10
C ASP A 683 -9.46 -9.70 8.66
N ARG A 684 -10.49 -10.51 8.65
CA ARG A 684 -11.86 -10.18 8.29
C ARG A 684 -12.87 -10.59 9.37
N THR A 685 -12.45 -10.55 10.63
CA THR A 685 -13.35 -10.80 11.75
C THR A 685 -14.45 -9.75 11.79
N SER A 686 -15.63 -10.15 12.27
CA SER A 686 -16.82 -9.31 12.32
C SER A 686 -17.26 -9.08 13.76
N GLY A 687 -17.77 -7.90 14.06
CA GLY A 687 -18.22 -7.61 15.42
C GLY A 687 -18.67 -6.16 15.61
N PRO A 688 -18.99 -5.79 16.86
CA PRO A 688 -19.38 -4.43 17.21
C PRO A 688 -18.25 -3.45 16.87
N ARG A 689 -18.61 -2.31 16.30
CA ARG A 689 -17.69 -1.18 16.15
C ARG A 689 -17.35 -0.58 17.52
N HIS A 690 -16.10 -0.20 17.69
CA HIS A 690 -15.64 0.40 18.95
C HIS A 690 -16.30 1.76 19.25
N ASP A 691 -16.69 2.50 18.19
CA ASP A 691 -17.37 3.78 18.34
C ASP A 691 -18.86 3.64 18.77
N GLY A 692 -19.34 2.41 18.98
CA GLY A 692 -20.72 2.12 19.38
C GLY A 692 -21.74 2.22 18.24
N ASN A 693 -21.32 2.44 17.00
CA ASN A 693 -22.18 2.64 15.83
C ASN A 693 -22.55 1.32 15.12
N GLY A 694 -22.89 0.29 15.91
CA GLY A 694 -23.46 -0.94 15.37
C GLY A 694 -22.45 -2.06 15.18
N TYR A 695 -22.82 -3.02 14.36
CA TYR A 695 -22.05 -4.22 14.01
C TYR A 695 -21.47 -4.05 12.58
N GLU A 696 -20.24 -4.49 12.36
CA GLU A 696 -19.58 -4.42 11.05
C GLU A 696 -19.04 -5.79 10.64
N GLU A 697 -19.43 -6.23 9.45
CA GLU A 697 -18.81 -7.39 8.81
C GLU A 697 -17.41 -6.99 8.33
N GLY A 698 -16.40 -7.80 8.67
CA GLY A 698 -15.02 -7.49 8.31
C GLY A 698 -14.40 -6.32 9.08
N ALA A 699 -14.90 -6.00 10.27
CA ALA A 699 -14.34 -4.94 11.13
C ALA A 699 -12.86 -5.13 11.47
N GLY A 700 -12.38 -6.36 11.44
CA GLY A 700 -11.05 -6.78 11.90
C GLY A 700 -10.99 -6.99 13.41
N GLN A 701 -9.94 -7.66 13.90
CA GLN A 701 -9.62 -7.72 15.34
C GLN A 701 -9.46 -6.29 15.87
N TYR A 702 -9.69 -6.07 17.17
CA TYR A 702 -9.55 -4.73 17.76
C TYR A 702 -8.15 -4.16 17.51
N HIS A 703 -7.11 -4.98 17.75
CA HIS A 703 -5.74 -4.71 17.35
C HIS A 703 -5.37 -5.61 16.16
N ALA A 704 -4.95 -5.02 15.05
CA ALA A 704 -4.43 -5.76 13.91
C ALA A 704 -3.05 -6.37 14.22
N VAL A 705 -2.34 -6.78 13.19
CA VAL A 705 -0.95 -7.24 13.35
C VAL A 705 -0.10 -6.16 14.00
N GLY A 706 0.86 -6.56 14.86
CA GLY A 706 1.58 -5.55 15.62
C GLY A 706 2.86 -6.02 16.29
N VAL A 707 3.43 -5.10 17.07
CA VAL A 707 4.67 -5.30 17.84
C VAL A 707 4.47 -4.91 19.29
N SER A 708 5.24 -5.52 20.19
CA SER A 708 5.24 -5.16 21.62
C SER A 708 6.58 -5.45 22.25
N LYS A 709 6.79 -4.90 23.45
CA LYS A 709 8.04 -5.07 24.20
C LYS A 709 9.24 -4.66 23.33
N PRO A 710 10.48 -4.92 23.68
CA PRO A 710 11.61 -4.58 22.81
C PRO A 710 11.70 -5.46 21.55
N SER A 711 10.65 -5.51 20.74
CA SER A 711 10.65 -6.11 19.39
C SER A 711 11.40 -5.20 18.43
N MET A 712 12.18 -5.77 17.50
CA MET A 712 12.93 -4.99 16.52
C MET A 712 13.18 -5.73 15.20
N GLY A 713 13.26 -4.99 14.11
CA GLY A 713 13.43 -5.54 12.78
C GLY A 713 12.21 -6.32 12.27
N ALA A 714 11.02 -6.11 12.85
CA ALA A 714 9.80 -6.74 12.39
C ALA A 714 9.35 -6.16 11.05
N VAL A 715 8.88 -7.03 10.14
CA VAL A 715 8.30 -6.68 8.85
C VAL A 715 6.86 -7.15 8.79
N LEU A 716 5.92 -6.21 8.64
CA LEU A 716 4.51 -6.44 8.43
C LEU A 716 4.22 -6.17 6.95
N TRP A 717 4.10 -7.25 6.15
CA TRP A 717 4.11 -7.14 4.70
C TRP A 717 2.78 -7.58 4.08
N ARG A 718 2.16 -6.70 3.26
CA ARG A 718 0.92 -6.96 2.51
C ARG A 718 -0.20 -7.58 3.35
N ASN A 719 -0.30 -7.17 4.61
CA ASN A 719 -1.39 -7.60 5.48
C ASN A 719 -2.63 -6.76 5.21
N THR A 720 -3.80 -7.38 5.28
CA THR A 720 -5.09 -6.71 5.18
C THR A 720 -5.89 -6.92 6.45
N TRP A 721 -6.43 -5.83 6.98
CA TRP A 721 -7.32 -5.87 8.15
C TRP A 721 -8.52 -4.95 7.97
N GLY A 722 -9.53 -5.12 8.82
CA GLY A 722 -10.78 -4.39 8.73
C GLY A 722 -10.66 -2.89 8.99
N SER A 723 -11.67 -2.16 8.56
CA SER A 723 -11.72 -0.70 8.63
C SER A 723 -11.77 -0.14 10.06
N ASP A 724 -12.26 -0.92 11.04
CA ASP A 724 -12.34 -0.55 12.47
C ASP A 724 -11.18 -1.16 13.30
N SER A 725 -10.11 -1.54 12.65
CA SER A 725 -8.88 -2.08 13.23
C SER A 725 -7.68 -1.20 12.91
N CYS A 726 -6.54 -1.43 13.52
CA CYS A 726 -5.29 -0.73 13.22
C CYS A 726 -4.08 -1.55 13.65
N PHE A 727 -2.97 -1.37 12.96
CA PHE A 727 -1.66 -1.76 13.47
C PHE A 727 -1.51 -1.36 14.94
N GLU A 728 -1.00 -2.27 15.75
CA GLU A 728 -0.73 -2.00 17.15
C GLU A 728 0.77 -1.94 17.45
N SER A 729 1.20 -0.87 18.10
CA SER A 729 2.45 -0.86 18.83
C SER A 729 2.14 -0.82 20.33
N HIS A 730 2.23 -2.00 20.95
CA HIS A 730 1.85 -2.19 22.35
C HIS A 730 3.04 -2.01 23.26
N ALA A 731 3.60 -0.79 23.37
CA ALA A 731 4.69 -0.53 24.32
C ALA A 731 5.52 -1.82 24.68
N THR A 732 6.35 -2.02 25.61
CA THR A 732 7.42 -1.13 25.99
C THR A 732 8.58 -1.24 25.01
N GLN A 733 9.00 -0.13 24.45
CA GLN A 733 10.23 0.00 23.66
C GLN A 733 10.35 -0.83 22.35
N PRO A 734 9.28 -1.17 21.60
CA PRO A 734 9.48 -1.68 20.24
C PRO A 734 10.16 -0.63 19.38
N ARG A 735 10.97 -1.05 18.41
CA ARG A 735 11.73 -0.19 17.50
C ARG A 735 12.00 -0.87 16.17
N ALA A 736 12.43 -0.11 15.16
CA ALA A 736 12.82 -0.67 13.87
C ALA A 736 11.75 -1.61 13.29
N THR A 737 10.56 -1.09 13.04
CA THR A 737 9.43 -1.84 12.48
C THR A 737 9.09 -1.31 11.09
N LEU A 738 8.91 -2.21 10.12
CA LEU A 738 8.44 -1.88 8.78
C LEU A 738 6.99 -2.35 8.60
N ILE A 739 6.10 -1.42 8.25
CA ILE A 739 4.74 -1.70 7.77
C ILE A 739 4.75 -1.45 6.27
N ASP A 740 4.67 -2.50 5.47
CA ASP A 740 4.96 -2.49 4.04
C ASP A 740 3.77 -2.98 3.21
N CYS A 741 3.22 -2.12 2.36
CA CYS A 741 2.08 -2.44 1.49
C CYS A 741 0.85 -2.98 2.22
N CYS A 742 0.66 -2.66 3.49
CA CYS A 742 -0.51 -3.10 4.25
C CYS A 742 -1.75 -2.27 3.91
N LYS A 743 -2.94 -2.87 4.12
CA LYS A 743 -4.23 -2.24 3.86
C LYS A 743 -5.17 -2.42 5.05
N GLY A 744 -5.86 -1.35 5.45
CA GLY A 744 -6.86 -1.45 6.51
C GLY A 744 -7.14 -0.13 7.21
N GLY A 745 -7.87 -0.18 8.31
CA GLY A 745 -8.13 1.01 9.12
C GLY A 745 -6.86 1.62 9.69
N TRP A 746 -6.84 2.94 9.79
CA TRP A 746 -5.80 3.74 10.43
C TRP A 746 -6.41 4.53 11.59
N VAL A 747 -6.63 3.83 12.70
CA VAL A 747 -7.44 4.30 13.83
C VAL A 747 -6.56 4.58 15.03
N ALA A 748 -6.48 5.84 15.47
CA ALA A 748 -5.53 6.31 16.49
C ALA A 748 -5.73 5.63 17.86
N GLU A 749 -6.96 5.28 18.24
CA GLU A 749 -7.28 4.72 19.54
C GLU A 749 -6.96 3.24 19.71
N ARG A 750 -6.31 2.61 18.73
CA ARG A 750 -5.98 1.17 18.73
C ARG A 750 -4.58 0.85 19.25
N GLN A 751 -3.94 1.80 19.92
CA GLN A 751 -2.60 1.58 20.47
C GLN A 751 -2.68 1.12 21.93
N GLY A 752 -1.87 0.13 22.29
CA GLY A 752 -1.91 -0.50 23.61
C GLY A 752 -0.74 -0.12 24.53
N GLY A 753 -0.72 -0.71 25.70
CA GLY A 753 0.28 -0.50 26.78
C GLY A 753 -0.21 0.43 27.87
N ASP A 754 0.30 0.25 29.10
CA ASP A 754 0.00 1.12 30.22
C ASP A 754 0.81 2.43 30.17
N GLU A 755 0.41 3.44 30.91
CA GLU A 755 1.07 4.76 30.96
C GLU A 755 2.54 4.66 31.36
N ASP A 756 2.89 3.73 32.23
CA ASP A 756 4.26 3.50 32.68
C ASP A 756 5.14 2.82 31.61
N GLN A 757 4.54 2.25 30.59
CA GLN A 757 5.19 1.47 29.55
C GLN A 757 5.48 2.26 28.26
N VAL A 758 4.89 3.45 28.10
CA VAL A 758 5.18 4.28 26.93
C VAL A 758 6.65 4.71 26.90
N PRO A 759 7.25 5.00 25.72
CA PRO A 759 6.62 5.19 24.39
C PRO A 759 6.06 3.91 23.79
N ASN A 760 5.00 4.07 22.98
CA ASN A 760 4.41 2.99 22.22
C ASN A 760 5.41 2.42 21.20
N HIS A 761 6.18 3.28 20.54
CA HIS A 761 7.26 2.90 19.64
C HIS A 761 8.43 3.88 19.76
N LEU A 762 9.63 3.36 19.83
CA LEU A 762 10.87 4.12 19.74
C LEU A 762 11.26 4.37 18.27
N ALA A 763 12.50 4.68 17.98
CA ALA A 763 12.97 5.07 16.66
C ALA A 763 12.73 4.02 15.56
N ASP A 764 12.79 4.49 14.32
CA ASP A 764 12.83 3.71 13.09
C ASP A 764 11.54 2.90 12.80
N LEU A 765 10.37 3.47 13.14
CA LEU A 765 9.10 3.02 12.58
C LEU A 765 9.00 3.53 11.13
N THR A 766 8.89 2.62 10.18
CA THR A 766 8.75 2.93 8.75
C THR A 766 7.41 2.43 8.24
N ILE A 767 6.61 3.31 7.65
CA ILE A 767 5.35 2.99 7.00
C ILE A 767 5.53 3.23 5.51
N TRP A 768 5.40 2.18 4.70
CA TRP A 768 5.64 2.19 3.27
C TRP A 768 4.43 1.75 2.49
N ASN A 769 3.92 2.61 1.60
CA ASN A 769 2.76 2.34 0.75
C ASN A 769 1.56 1.74 1.50
N PHE A 770 1.24 2.30 2.65
CA PHE A 770 0.07 1.89 3.41
C PHE A 770 -1.21 2.42 2.75
N ASN A 771 -2.19 1.54 2.51
CA ASN A 771 -3.49 1.90 1.96
C ASN A 771 -4.54 1.96 3.09
N ALA A 772 -4.89 3.17 3.53
CA ALA A 772 -5.88 3.40 4.57
C ALA A 772 -7.30 3.27 4.01
N THR A 773 -8.11 2.39 4.60
CA THR A 773 -9.54 2.22 4.23
C THR A 773 -10.48 3.01 5.12
N ASN A 774 -10.01 3.48 6.27
CA ASN A 774 -10.71 4.35 7.20
C ASN A 774 -9.67 5.05 8.07
N VAL A 775 -9.77 6.37 8.19
CA VAL A 775 -8.93 7.17 9.08
C VAL A 775 -9.79 7.74 10.17
N ARG A 776 -9.46 7.43 11.43
CA ARG A 776 -10.19 7.96 12.57
C ARG A 776 -9.24 8.46 13.65
N GLY A 777 -9.61 9.58 14.25
CA GLY A 777 -8.83 10.28 15.25
C GLY A 777 -7.75 11.18 14.66
N ASN A 778 -7.20 12.02 15.51
CA ASN A 778 -6.06 12.87 15.14
C ASN A 778 -4.77 12.09 15.35
N TRP A 779 -4.04 11.83 14.28
CA TRP A 779 -2.73 11.21 14.36
C TRP A 779 -1.67 12.21 14.81
N VAL A 780 -1.61 12.36 16.14
CA VAL A 780 -0.55 13.08 16.84
C VAL A 780 0.43 12.03 17.33
N TRP A 781 1.61 11.93 16.72
CA TRP A 781 2.60 10.91 17.04
C TRP A 781 3.15 11.04 18.48
N TRP A 782 3.37 12.27 18.95
CA TRP A 782 3.74 12.53 20.32
C TRP A 782 2.75 13.51 20.97
N ASN A 783 1.78 12.98 21.69
CA ASN A 783 0.73 13.78 22.32
C ASN A 783 1.18 14.29 23.69
N HIS A 784 1.63 15.55 23.77
CA HIS A 784 2.05 16.18 25.04
C HIS A 784 0.90 16.38 26.06
N ASN A 785 -0.35 16.27 25.65
CA ASN A 785 -1.52 16.44 26.53
C ASN A 785 -2.05 15.10 27.10
N SER A 786 -1.42 14.00 26.77
CA SER A 786 -1.78 12.66 27.23
C SER A 786 -0.51 11.88 27.57
N ARG A 787 -0.60 10.93 28.51
CA ARG A 787 0.45 9.93 28.72
C ARG A 787 0.41 8.80 27.70
N TRP A 788 -0.69 8.67 26.98
CA TRP A 788 -0.86 7.72 25.88
C TRP A 788 -0.41 8.33 24.55
N HIS A 789 -0.22 7.49 23.52
CA HIS A 789 0.18 7.89 22.18
C HIS A 789 1.52 8.63 22.14
N LYS A 790 2.58 7.88 22.41
CA LYS A 790 3.97 8.32 22.38
C LYS A 790 4.76 7.51 21.36
N TYR A 791 4.92 8.07 20.19
CA TYR A 791 5.76 7.52 19.12
C TYR A 791 6.89 8.49 18.84
N LEU A 792 8.11 8.00 18.76
CA LEU A 792 9.17 8.81 18.15
C LEU A 792 8.86 9.00 16.65
N PRO A 793 9.35 10.10 16.04
CA PRO A 793 9.01 10.47 14.68
C PRO A 793 9.21 9.33 13.68
N PRO A 794 8.13 8.83 13.04
CA PRO A 794 8.21 7.77 12.05
C PRO A 794 8.64 8.29 10.69
N ILE A 795 8.98 7.36 9.80
CA ILE A 795 9.20 7.58 8.37
C ILE A 795 7.94 7.16 7.64
N MET A 796 7.26 8.11 6.99
CA MET A 796 6.03 7.91 6.23
C MET A 796 6.34 8.03 4.74
N VAL A 797 6.08 7.00 3.95
CA VAL A 797 6.37 6.98 2.52
C VAL A 797 5.21 6.36 1.76
N GLY A 798 4.58 7.12 0.85
CA GLY A 798 3.51 6.62 0.00
C GLY A 798 2.22 6.24 0.77
N PHE A 799 1.95 6.84 1.92
CA PHE A 799 0.68 6.65 2.62
C PHE A 799 -0.47 7.15 1.75
N HIS A 800 -1.48 6.33 1.50
CA HIS A 800 -2.56 6.66 0.58
C HIS A 800 -3.88 5.98 0.98
N GLY A 801 -4.93 6.10 0.15
CA GLY A 801 -6.29 5.70 0.45
C GLY A 801 -7.05 6.86 1.10
N GLU A 802 -7.66 6.64 2.25
CA GLU A 802 -8.32 7.73 3.01
C GLU A 802 -7.31 8.82 3.38
N SER A 803 -7.73 10.07 3.25
CA SER A 803 -6.86 11.23 3.44
C SER A 803 -6.53 11.48 4.90
N VAL A 804 -5.25 11.65 5.20
CA VAL A 804 -4.76 12.10 6.51
C VAL A 804 -3.57 13.05 6.35
N THR A 805 -3.48 14.02 7.22
CA THR A 805 -2.32 14.92 7.34
C THR A 805 -1.54 14.60 8.61
N PHE A 806 -0.23 14.56 8.52
CA PHE A 806 0.67 14.38 9.64
C PHE A 806 1.35 15.70 10.02
N ASP A 807 1.53 15.94 11.31
CA ASP A 807 2.33 17.08 11.78
C ASP A 807 3.79 16.87 11.38
N GLN A 808 4.30 17.71 10.49
CA GLN A 808 5.65 17.62 9.94
C GLN A 808 6.76 17.79 10.98
N THR A 809 6.44 18.32 12.17
CA THR A 809 7.37 18.39 13.30
C THR A 809 7.47 17.08 14.08
N GLN A 810 6.55 16.14 13.82
CA GLN A 810 6.45 14.85 14.50
C GLN A 810 6.71 13.66 13.59
N VAL A 811 7.17 13.86 12.37
CA VAL A 811 7.59 12.82 11.43
C VAL A 811 9.04 13.05 11.02
N LYS A 812 9.81 11.97 10.87
CA LYS A 812 11.18 12.03 10.37
C LYS A 812 11.23 12.29 8.88
N ALA A 813 10.25 11.76 8.15
CA ALA A 813 10.00 12.03 6.74
C ALA A 813 8.51 11.76 6.42
N ASP A 814 7.94 12.56 5.52
CA ASP A 814 6.59 12.36 4.93
C ASP A 814 6.72 12.55 3.42
N VAL A 815 6.78 11.44 2.69
CA VAL A 815 7.08 11.41 1.26
C VAL A 815 5.86 10.89 0.51
N SER A 816 5.35 11.66 -0.47
CA SER A 816 4.22 11.27 -1.33
C SER A 816 2.94 10.90 -0.56
N ASN A 817 2.58 11.66 0.46
CA ASN A 817 1.30 11.47 1.16
C ASN A 817 0.14 11.67 0.16
N GLY A 818 -0.75 10.69 0.10
CA GLY A 818 -1.86 10.59 -0.86
C GLY A 818 -1.55 9.75 -2.12
N THR A 819 -0.29 9.38 -2.38
CA THR A 819 0.08 8.65 -3.60
C THR A 819 1.14 7.58 -3.31
N PRO A 820 0.93 6.33 -3.74
CA PRO A 820 1.92 5.29 -3.57
C PRO A 820 3.21 5.58 -4.35
N VAL A 821 4.33 5.10 -3.82
CA VAL A 821 5.66 5.28 -4.43
C VAL A 821 6.18 3.99 -5.05
N TYR A 822 7.25 4.11 -5.83
CA TYR A 822 8.09 3.00 -6.23
C TYR A 822 9.45 3.08 -5.47
N PRO A 823 10.02 1.92 -5.03
CA PRO A 823 9.49 0.56 -5.18
C PRO A 823 8.17 0.36 -4.43
N GLU A 824 7.30 -0.51 -4.96
CA GLU A 824 6.00 -0.79 -4.33
C GLU A 824 6.19 -1.30 -2.91
N SER A 825 7.03 -2.32 -2.71
CA SER A 825 7.41 -2.84 -1.40
C SER A 825 8.87 -2.55 -1.10
N LEU A 826 9.12 -1.94 0.05
CA LEU A 826 10.48 -1.69 0.52
C LEU A 826 11.21 -3.01 0.84
N TYR A 827 10.54 -3.94 1.53
CA TYR A 827 11.10 -5.24 1.89
C TYR A 827 11.54 -6.04 0.66
N GLU A 828 10.68 -6.11 -0.36
CA GLU A 828 11.01 -6.80 -1.62
C GLU A 828 12.18 -6.13 -2.35
N ALA A 829 12.20 -4.80 -2.39
CA ALA A 829 13.29 -4.05 -3.03
C ALA A 829 14.62 -4.24 -2.31
N GLN A 830 14.60 -4.27 -0.98
CA GLN A 830 15.78 -4.55 -0.17
C GLN A 830 16.26 -6.00 -0.33
N LEU A 831 15.34 -6.97 -0.40
CA LEU A 831 15.69 -8.36 -0.75
C LEU A 831 16.30 -8.46 -2.15
N LYS A 832 15.71 -7.79 -3.15
CA LYS A 832 16.25 -7.74 -4.51
C LYS A 832 17.66 -7.14 -4.52
N ASN A 833 17.88 -6.06 -3.77
CA ASN A 833 19.20 -5.42 -3.67
C ASN A 833 20.23 -6.38 -3.04
N ARG A 834 19.87 -7.13 -2.00
CA ARG A 834 20.74 -8.07 -1.31
C ARG A 834 20.99 -9.36 -2.08
N LEU A 835 19.97 -9.93 -2.72
CA LEU A 835 19.99 -11.27 -3.34
C LEU A 835 20.08 -11.26 -4.87
N GLY A 836 19.91 -10.10 -5.50
CA GLY A 836 19.83 -9.94 -6.95
C GLY A 836 18.43 -10.16 -7.54
N ALA A 837 17.51 -10.76 -6.80
CA ALA A 837 16.12 -10.96 -7.20
C ALA A 837 15.20 -11.05 -5.97
N VAL A 838 13.92 -10.76 -6.14
CA VAL A 838 12.89 -11.06 -5.12
C VAL A 838 12.70 -12.57 -5.05
N PRO A 839 12.74 -13.19 -3.86
CA PRO A 839 12.54 -14.63 -3.71
C PRO A 839 11.19 -15.10 -4.27
N ALA A 840 11.21 -16.22 -5.00
CA ALA A 840 10.02 -16.74 -5.68
C ALA A 840 8.84 -17.05 -4.73
N TRP A 841 9.14 -17.42 -3.49
CA TRP A 841 8.11 -17.73 -2.49
C TRP A 841 7.28 -16.49 -2.09
N LEU A 842 7.89 -15.29 -2.06
CA LEU A 842 7.15 -14.04 -1.83
C LEU A 842 6.23 -13.71 -3.00
N ASN A 843 6.69 -13.89 -4.23
CA ASN A 843 5.86 -13.65 -5.40
C ASN A 843 4.62 -14.56 -5.46
N SER A 844 4.67 -15.75 -4.88
CA SER A 844 3.51 -16.66 -4.80
C SER A 844 2.46 -16.24 -3.76
N LEU A 845 2.74 -15.25 -2.94
CA LEU A 845 1.84 -14.71 -1.90
C LEU A 845 1.12 -13.41 -2.31
N LYS A 846 1.44 -12.86 -3.49
CA LYS A 846 0.82 -11.62 -4.03
C LYS A 846 -0.56 -11.84 -4.59
#